data_d88f035296bdbda25c79a2fc1c75ed1b
#
_entry.id   d88f035296bdbda25c79a2fc1c75ed1b
#
_cell.length_a   1.000
_cell.length_b   1.000
_cell.length_c   1.000
_cell.angle_alpha   90.00
_cell.angle_beta   90.00
_cell.angle_gamma   90.00
#
_symmetry.space_group_name_H-M   'P 1'
#
loop_
_entity.id
_entity.type
_entity.pdbx_description
1 polymer ?
#
loop_
_entity_poly.entity_id
_entity_poly.type
_entity_poly.pdbx_seq_one_letter_code
_entity_poly.pdbx_strand_id
1 'polypeptide(L)'
;MQDSAFAHRDAAEGKEAFAAHPLAQLATAFALGILGAPFLALPLSLLVSLATLTTILALTALLRRRSMKTATLLVTVATLFLGSSLATIDKNKVPANQLKHLLGEGTIVVNGPVELTGILERNPEVAPERLYLFLRVQKLRFNQTERDVSGEVLLLAPVSGKSTQQEFDQLDLRYGARLRVMTMLERADTFRNPGVSSFTEYLDRKGYDATGFVKSPLLIERLENERVFLPLAWLYEWRRKLQVEIDSRFSNETAGVLDAALLGNRYKLSRSTSERFREGGTFHVLVISGLHITFLGGLVFLIARHFTRNGALQFLLSVAVLWAYSLAVGAESSVVRAALMFTVVLLAPLLSRRASSLNALGGAALALLAWRPGDLLDPSFQLTFVSVLAIVMFAWPLLEKMSEVGSWRPTRETPYPPACAIWLRNVCESLFWSERKAQRELERANYSYKLFKVPLAGTLERIHLQRLLRYAFGAVVVSVCVQMALLPFLVVYFHRLSFASFLLNIGVSLMMAGVAITAGAAILVAQVSNVLAAPLIIFANYLNWIMVHSVDPFAKVGAASIRLPEYNGYASAVYALYYIPLTLLAVSLARWKPLQLSGSGNEREPRRTLRFFANPASARLAFVTQLFAIALIVLHPFSAGRPQGKLRIDFLDVGQGDAALVTFPDNTTLLIDGGGRPGPFRKDNLSGDVEGEGEETFERETRSIGESVVSQYLWWRGLDHVDYILATHADADHIDGLNDVARNFSVRAALVARIPGSDPEYARFSKTLFEENIPLRIVGAGDVLRFGGVTASVLWPLPSVNPNAASRNNDSIVLRLQLNERALLLTGDIEMAGESAMLQAHENVRADVIKVAHHGSKTSSTAPLIAAARPRFAVISVGQTSIFGHPNKEVVERWKTSGAQVLTTGQNGTITVTTDGQDLKLETFVKD
;
A
#
# COMPACT_ATOMS: atom_id res chain seq x y z
N MET A 1 -19.37 -47.13 25.52
CA MET A 1 -18.13 -46.52 26.02
C MET A 1 -17.67 -45.28 25.21
N GLN A 2 -18.40 -44.88 24.15
CA GLN A 2 -18.13 -43.65 23.39
C GLN A 2 -18.89 -42.41 23.89
N ASP A 3 -19.94 -42.57 24.69
CA ASP A 3 -20.82 -41.46 25.15
C ASP A 3 -20.27 -40.70 26.38
N SER A 4 -19.34 -41.28 27.14
CA SER A 4 -18.74 -40.58 28.30
C SER A 4 -17.63 -39.59 27.94
N ALA A 5 -17.08 -39.68 26.72
CA ALA A 5 -16.00 -38.79 26.27
C ALA A 5 -16.49 -37.40 25.81
N PHE A 6 -17.77 -37.27 25.40
CA PHE A 6 -18.38 -36.03 24.96
C PHE A 6 -18.83 -35.12 26.11
N ALA A 7 -19.40 -35.69 27.18
CA ALA A 7 -19.87 -34.93 28.34
C ALA A 7 -18.74 -34.24 29.15
N HIS A 8 -17.50 -34.77 29.10
CA HIS A 8 -16.34 -34.13 29.71
C HIS A 8 -15.72 -32.98 28.86
N ARG A 9 -16.15 -32.82 27.59
CA ARG A 9 -15.61 -31.80 26.70
C ARG A 9 -16.13 -30.39 27.00
N ASP A 10 -17.43 -30.23 27.29
CA ASP A 10 -18.05 -28.91 27.45
C ASP A 10 -17.71 -28.21 28.78
N ALA A 11 -17.41 -28.98 29.85
CA ALA A 11 -17.01 -28.39 31.12
C ALA A 11 -15.59 -27.83 31.17
N ALA A 12 -14.73 -28.24 30.23
CA ALA A 12 -13.34 -27.78 30.10
C ALA A 12 -13.22 -26.50 29.24
N GLU A 13 -14.10 -26.32 28.24
CA GLU A 13 -13.99 -25.24 27.23
C GLU A 13 -14.20 -23.85 27.81
N GLY A 14 -14.99 -23.68 28.87
CA GLY A 14 -15.23 -22.35 29.47
C GLY A 14 -14.05 -21.80 30.30
N LYS A 15 -13.07 -22.62 30.69
CA LYS A 15 -11.92 -22.24 31.50
C LYS A 15 -10.61 -22.09 30.69
N GLU A 16 -10.58 -22.53 29.46
CA GLU A 16 -9.36 -22.77 28.69
C GLU A 16 -9.19 -21.85 27.45
N ALA A 17 -10.05 -20.87 27.22
CA ALA A 17 -9.96 -20.02 26.04
C ALA A 17 -8.57 -19.33 25.89
N PHE A 18 -7.90 -19.05 27.02
CA PHE A 18 -6.54 -18.51 27.03
C PHE A 18 -5.45 -19.57 26.91
N ALA A 19 -5.67 -20.78 27.41
CA ALA A 19 -4.72 -21.88 27.32
C ALA A 19 -4.79 -22.63 25.97
N ALA A 20 -5.87 -22.43 25.21
CA ALA A 20 -6.07 -23.11 23.93
C ALA A 20 -5.17 -22.61 22.80
N HIS A 21 -4.66 -21.36 22.88
CA HIS A 21 -3.87 -20.72 21.81
C HIS A 21 -2.55 -20.12 22.30
N PRO A 22 -1.60 -20.93 22.85
CA PRO A 22 -0.39 -20.40 23.48
C PRO A 22 0.52 -19.66 22.48
N LEU A 23 0.66 -20.12 21.24
CA LEU A 23 1.49 -19.44 20.24
C LEU A 23 0.94 -18.08 19.84
N ALA A 24 -0.39 -17.92 19.76
CA ALA A 24 -1.01 -16.64 19.50
C ALA A 24 -0.78 -15.64 20.65
N GLN A 25 -0.83 -16.10 21.91
CA GLN A 25 -0.52 -15.25 23.07
C GLN A 25 0.93 -14.81 23.08
N LEU A 26 1.86 -15.73 22.86
CA LEU A 26 3.29 -15.41 22.79
C LEU A 26 3.60 -14.46 21.65
N ALA A 27 3.00 -14.66 20.46
CA ALA A 27 3.15 -13.74 19.34
C ALA A 27 2.65 -12.33 19.68
N THR A 28 1.52 -12.22 20.35
CA THR A 28 0.98 -10.92 20.79
C THR A 28 1.90 -10.25 21.82
N ALA A 29 2.39 -11.00 22.81
CA ALA A 29 3.32 -10.46 23.80
C ALA A 29 4.64 -10.01 23.14
N PHE A 30 5.16 -10.81 22.21
CA PHE A 30 6.38 -10.49 21.47
C PHE A 30 6.22 -9.21 20.62
N ALA A 31 5.09 -9.10 19.89
CA ALA A 31 4.76 -7.91 19.10
C ALA A 31 4.60 -6.65 19.99
N LEU A 32 3.93 -6.79 21.15
CA LEU A 32 3.84 -5.70 22.14
C LEU A 32 5.20 -5.29 22.68
N GLY A 33 6.11 -6.25 22.87
CA GLY A 33 7.49 -5.98 23.24
C GLY A 33 8.24 -5.16 22.17
N ILE A 34 8.10 -5.51 20.89
CA ILE A 34 8.69 -4.77 19.78
C ILE A 34 8.13 -3.34 19.73
N LEU A 35 6.80 -3.17 19.81
CA LEU A 35 6.15 -1.86 19.80
C LEU A 35 6.52 -1.01 21.00
N GLY A 36 6.71 -1.63 22.17
CA GLY A 36 7.08 -0.94 23.40
C GLY A 36 8.54 -0.49 23.47
N ALA A 37 9.43 -1.12 22.69
CA ALA A 37 10.88 -0.85 22.77
C ALA A 37 11.26 0.64 22.61
N PRO A 38 10.71 1.41 21.65
CA PRO A 38 11.02 2.85 21.53
C PRO A 38 10.57 3.69 22.72
N PHE A 39 9.44 3.32 23.37
CA PHE A 39 8.87 4.06 24.49
C PHE A 39 9.54 3.74 25.81
N LEU A 40 10.00 2.49 25.99
CA LEU A 40 10.64 2.04 27.20
C LEU A 40 12.07 2.62 27.33
N ALA A 41 12.77 2.84 26.20
CA ALA A 41 14.13 3.36 26.13
C ALA A 41 15.11 2.70 27.14
N LEU A 42 14.91 1.41 27.47
CA LEU A 42 15.72 0.67 28.44
C LEU A 42 16.99 0.16 27.78
N PRO A 43 18.12 0.11 28.52
CA PRO A 43 19.34 -0.46 28.01
C PRO A 43 19.18 -1.95 27.71
N LEU A 44 19.82 -2.42 26.63
CA LEU A 44 19.73 -3.81 26.17
C LEU A 44 20.08 -4.82 27.29
N SER A 45 21.10 -4.53 28.07
CA SER A 45 21.51 -5.38 29.20
C SER A 45 20.41 -5.61 30.23
N LEU A 46 19.62 -4.57 30.53
CA LEU A 46 18.49 -4.68 31.45
C LEU A 46 17.33 -5.48 30.81
N LEU A 47 17.01 -5.24 29.55
CA LEU A 47 15.96 -6.01 28.83
C LEU A 47 16.30 -7.52 28.80
N VAL A 48 17.53 -7.86 28.45
CA VAL A 48 18.00 -9.27 28.43
C VAL A 48 17.98 -9.87 29.84
N SER A 49 18.40 -9.11 30.86
CA SER A 49 18.37 -9.57 32.25
C SER A 49 16.95 -9.84 32.74
N LEU A 50 15.99 -8.97 32.40
CA LEU A 50 14.57 -9.16 32.73
C LEU A 50 13.96 -10.36 31.98
N ALA A 51 14.28 -10.55 30.71
CA ALA A 51 13.86 -11.71 29.94
C ALA A 51 14.40 -13.01 30.54
N THR A 52 15.67 -13.03 30.90
CA THR A 52 16.33 -14.20 31.53
C THR A 52 15.76 -14.50 32.91
N LEU A 53 15.61 -13.49 33.76
CA LEU A 53 15.03 -13.64 35.10
C LEU A 53 13.60 -14.19 35.05
N THR A 54 12.74 -13.59 34.20
CA THR A 54 11.34 -14.03 34.06
C THR A 54 11.26 -15.45 33.47
N THR A 55 12.18 -15.86 32.59
CA THR A 55 12.30 -17.21 32.06
C THR A 55 12.69 -18.20 33.15
N ILE A 56 13.69 -17.88 33.99
CA ILE A 56 14.11 -18.70 35.13
C ILE A 56 12.97 -18.85 36.14
N LEU A 57 12.26 -17.77 36.48
CA LEU A 57 11.10 -17.81 37.36
C LEU A 57 9.98 -18.66 36.77
N ALA A 58 9.73 -18.60 35.47
CA ALA A 58 8.75 -19.45 34.80
C ALA A 58 9.12 -20.94 34.90
N LEU A 59 10.40 -21.25 34.63
CA LEU A 59 10.90 -22.62 34.74
C LEU A 59 10.82 -23.15 36.16
N THR A 60 11.20 -22.36 37.18
CA THR A 60 11.11 -22.75 38.61
C THR A 60 9.66 -22.93 39.04
N ALA A 61 8.71 -22.10 38.52
CA ALA A 61 7.28 -22.27 38.78
C ALA A 61 6.72 -23.56 38.18
N LEU A 62 7.19 -23.96 36.99
CA LEU A 62 6.86 -25.23 36.34
C LEU A 62 7.43 -26.45 37.13
N LEU A 63 8.72 -26.41 37.46
CA LEU A 63 9.40 -27.48 38.16
C LEU A 63 8.82 -27.73 39.58
N ARG A 64 8.51 -26.65 40.29
CA ARG A 64 7.89 -26.74 41.64
C ARG A 64 6.39 -27.03 41.62
N ARG A 65 5.82 -27.39 40.45
CA ARG A 65 4.36 -27.67 40.28
C ARG A 65 3.44 -26.59 40.84
N ARG A 66 3.90 -25.33 40.89
CA ARG A 66 3.08 -24.16 41.21
C ARG A 66 2.06 -23.91 40.11
N SER A 67 1.14 -22.98 40.33
CA SER A 67 0.03 -22.69 39.42
C SER A 67 0.50 -22.53 37.94
N MET A 68 -0.06 -23.32 37.06
CA MET A 68 0.17 -23.20 35.59
C MET A 68 -0.11 -21.76 35.09
N LYS A 69 -1.04 -21.05 35.72
CA LYS A 69 -1.33 -19.64 35.39
C LYS A 69 -0.15 -18.71 35.63
N THR A 70 0.56 -18.91 36.74
CA THR A 70 1.75 -18.11 37.08
C THR A 70 2.87 -18.37 36.09
N ALA A 71 3.11 -19.65 35.75
CA ALA A 71 4.10 -20.02 34.76
C ALA A 71 3.78 -19.44 33.38
N THR A 72 2.53 -19.51 32.93
CA THR A 72 2.07 -18.91 31.67
C THR A 72 2.26 -17.39 31.66
N LEU A 73 1.91 -16.70 32.74
CA LEU A 73 2.12 -15.24 32.85
C LEU A 73 3.61 -14.89 32.74
N LEU A 74 4.48 -15.62 33.44
CA LEU A 74 5.92 -15.38 33.42
C LEU A 74 6.54 -15.61 32.04
N VAL A 75 6.10 -16.66 31.32
CA VAL A 75 6.53 -16.93 29.94
C VAL A 75 6.07 -15.81 29.01
N THR A 76 4.84 -15.33 29.17
CA THR A 76 4.30 -14.20 28.38
C THR A 76 5.11 -12.93 28.59
N VAL A 77 5.45 -12.61 29.85
CA VAL A 77 6.30 -11.44 30.20
C VAL A 77 7.73 -11.63 29.68
N ALA A 78 8.30 -12.82 29.79
CA ALA A 78 9.62 -13.11 29.22
C ALA A 78 9.64 -12.89 27.72
N THR A 79 8.61 -13.35 27.02
CA THR A 79 8.48 -13.19 25.57
C THR A 79 8.33 -11.71 25.17
N LEU A 80 7.64 -10.89 25.98
CA LEU A 80 7.56 -9.45 25.77
C LEU A 80 8.95 -8.79 25.85
N PHE A 81 9.72 -9.07 26.90
CA PHE A 81 11.08 -8.53 27.02
C PHE A 81 12.02 -9.04 25.93
N LEU A 82 11.85 -10.29 25.48
CA LEU A 82 12.61 -10.83 24.37
C LEU A 82 12.31 -10.04 23.06
N GLY A 83 11.05 -9.74 22.78
CA GLY A 83 10.65 -8.89 21.65
C GLY A 83 11.28 -7.50 21.72
N SER A 84 11.24 -6.83 22.89
CA SER A 84 11.89 -5.55 23.09
C SER A 84 13.41 -5.63 22.92
N SER A 85 14.05 -6.66 23.43
CA SER A 85 15.49 -6.88 23.29
C SER A 85 15.90 -7.03 21.83
N LEU A 86 15.15 -7.84 21.08
CA LEU A 86 15.46 -8.10 19.68
C LEU A 86 15.27 -6.86 18.80
N ALA A 87 14.21 -6.09 19.05
CA ALA A 87 13.99 -4.81 18.37
C ALA A 87 15.13 -3.80 18.64
N THR A 88 15.64 -3.76 19.88
CA THR A 88 16.77 -2.91 20.25
C THR A 88 18.06 -3.37 19.59
N ILE A 89 18.29 -4.68 19.50
CA ILE A 89 19.44 -5.25 18.79
C ILE A 89 19.38 -4.92 17.30
N ASP A 90 18.23 -5.10 16.67
CA ASP A 90 18.03 -4.88 15.24
C ASP A 90 18.30 -3.41 14.86
N LYS A 91 17.83 -2.47 15.69
CA LYS A 91 18.08 -1.04 15.52
C LYS A 91 19.56 -0.68 15.65
N ASN A 92 20.29 -1.34 16.52
CA ASN A 92 21.70 -1.04 16.84
C ASN A 92 22.71 -1.83 16.00
N LYS A 93 22.26 -2.81 15.21
CA LYS A 93 23.11 -3.69 14.41
C LYS A 93 23.45 -3.13 13.03
N VAL A 94 23.82 -1.87 12.92
CA VAL A 94 24.38 -1.34 11.68
C VAL A 94 25.90 -1.47 11.74
N PRO A 95 26.53 -2.40 10.99
CA PRO A 95 27.99 -2.50 10.95
C PRO A 95 28.60 -1.19 10.44
N ALA A 96 29.74 -0.79 10.99
CA ALA A 96 30.42 0.44 10.59
C ALA A 96 30.84 0.46 9.11
N ASN A 97 31.01 -0.72 8.49
CA ASN A 97 31.31 -0.87 7.07
C ASN A 97 30.06 -1.00 6.19
N GLN A 98 28.85 -0.86 6.76
CA GLN A 98 27.63 -0.93 5.98
C GLN A 98 27.44 0.35 5.16
N LEU A 99 27.08 0.19 3.89
CA LEU A 99 26.98 1.31 2.92
C LEU A 99 26.05 2.44 3.42
N LYS A 100 24.92 2.10 4.04
CA LYS A 100 24.01 3.11 4.59
C LYS A 100 24.63 3.96 5.70
N HIS A 101 25.53 3.38 6.52
CA HIS A 101 26.24 4.12 7.58
C HIS A 101 27.24 5.11 6.98
N LEU A 102 28.01 4.66 5.99
CA LEU A 102 28.99 5.50 5.29
C LEU A 102 28.36 6.67 4.54
N LEU A 103 27.15 6.46 3.96
CA LEU A 103 26.37 7.52 3.34
C LEU A 103 25.79 8.49 4.38
N GLY A 104 25.33 7.98 5.52
CA GLY A 104 24.77 8.80 6.62
C GLY A 104 25.81 9.67 7.31
N GLU A 105 27.07 9.23 7.43
CA GLU A 105 28.19 10.01 7.98
C GLU A 105 28.79 11.02 7.00
N GLY A 106 28.30 11.04 5.74
CA GLY A 106 28.86 11.92 4.71
C GLY A 106 30.28 11.52 4.24
N THR A 107 30.76 10.33 4.62
CA THR A 107 32.04 9.78 4.17
C THR A 107 32.04 9.54 2.66
N ILE A 108 30.89 9.25 2.10
CA ILE A 108 30.62 9.13 0.67
C ILE A 108 29.66 10.24 0.29
N VAL A 109 30.04 11.03 -0.71
CA VAL A 109 29.18 12.12 -1.18
C VAL A 109 28.03 11.54 -1.98
N VAL A 110 26.80 11.79 -1.55
CA VAL A 110 25.58 11.45 -2.29
C VAL A 110 25.66 12.13 -3.67
N ASN A 111 25.29 11.38 -4.72
CA ASN A 111 25.38 11.82 -6.13
C ASN A 111 26.81 12.02 -6.69
N GLY A 112 27.85 11.59 -5.97
CA GLY A 112 29.20 11.48 -6.55
C GLY A 112 29.37 10.14 -7.30
N PRO A 113 30.21 10.09 -8.37
CA PRO A 113 30.51 8.86 -9.07
C PRO A 113 31.31 7.92 -8.18
N VAL A 114 30.82 6.69 -8.03
CA VAL A 114 31.46 5.60 -7.27
C VAL A 114 31.56 4.34 -8.11
N GLU A 115 32.60 3.55 -7.88
CA GLU A 115 32.73 2.22 -8.45
C GLU A 115 32.39 1.17 -7.39
N LEU A 116 31.40 0.35 -7.68
CA LEU A 116 30.94 -0.74 -6.82
C LEU A 116 31.40 -2.07 -7.37
N THR A 117 31.96 -2.92 -6.53
CA THR A 117 32.22 -4.33 -6.85
C THR A 117 31.33 -5.20 -5.98
N GLY A 118 30.56 -6.08 -6.59
CA GLY A 118 29.62 -6.93 -5.86
C GLY A 118 29.13 -8.13 -6.67
N ILE A 119 28.18 -8.85 -6.11
CA ILE A 119 27.58 -10.05 -6.70
C ILE A 119 26.09 -9.82 -6.91
N LEU A 120 25.55 -10.24 -8.05
CA LEU A 120 24.11 -10.22 -8.30
C LEU A 120 23.39 -11.26 -7.43
N GLU A 121 22.46 -10.81 -6.62
CA GLU A 121 21.69 -11.68 -5.72
C GLU A 121 20.59 -12.47 -6.40
N ARG A 122 20.11 -11.99 -7.53
CA ARG A 122 19.08 -12.59 -8.38
C ARG A 122 19.26 -12.16 -9.82
N ASN A 123 18.55 -12.83 -10.72
CA ASN A 123 18.53 -12.40 -12.12
C ASN A 123 17.99 -10.99 -12.22
N PRO A 124 18.52 -10.18 -13.17
CA PRO A 124 17.96 -8.86 -13.46
C PRO A 124 16.47 -8.92 -13.74
N GLU A 125 15.73 -7.95 -13.26
CA GLU A 125 14.32 -7.81 -13.61
C GLU A 125 14.18 -6.82 -14.77
N VAL A 126 13.64 -7.31 -15.88
CA VAL A 126 13.45 -6.53 -17.10
C VAL A 126 12.11 -5.81 -17.03
N ALA A 127 12.14 -4.48 -17.12
CA ALA A 127 11.00 -3.61 -17.35
C ALA A 127 11.05 -3.12 -18.80
N PRO A 128 9.98 -2.55 -19.38
CA PRO A 128 9.94 -2.14 -20.77
C PRO A 128 11.05 -1.20 -21.22
N GLU A 129 11.48 -0.27 -20.37
CA GLU A 129 12.51 0.72 -20.67
C GLU A 129 13.69 0.71 -19.68
N ARG A 130 13.72 -0.26 -18.76
CA ARG A 130 14.70 -0.30 -17.68
C ARG A 130 15.07 -1.72 -17.27
N LEU A 131 16.29 -1.85 -16.79
CA LEU A 131 16.78 -3.05 -16.17
C LEU A 131 17.08 -2.77 -14.69
N TYR A 132 16.58 -3.63 -13.80
CA TYR A 132 16.82 -3.55 -12.38
C TYR A 132 17.83 -4.62 -11.98
N LEU A 133 18.95 -4.20 -11.36
CA LEU A 133 20.02 -5.07 -10.90
C LEU A 133 20.08 -5.02 -9.37
N PHE A 134 20.16 -6.17 -8.75
CA PHE A 134 20.19 -6.33 -7.28
C PHE A 134 21.59 -6.74 -6.89
N LEU A 135 22.41 -5.77 -6.47
CA LEU A 135 23.83 -5.96 -6.22
C LEU A 135 24.12 -6.02 -4.73
N ARG A 136 24.67 -7.17 -4.27
CA ARG A 136 25.30 -7.25 -2.94
C ARG A 136 26.72 -6.75 -3.06
N VAL A 137 26.95 -5.54 -2.53
CA VAL A 137 28.24 -4.86 -2.61
C VAL A 137 29.22 -5.49 -1.66
N GLN A 138 30.48 -5.65 -2.11
CA GLN A 138 31.59 -6.16 -1.34
C GLN A 138 32.70 -5.11 -1.20
N LYS A 139 32.88 -4.31 -2.26
CA LYS A 139 33.90 -3.28 -2.30
C LYS A 139 33.36 -2.00 -2.93
N LEU A 140 33.80 -0.89 -2.44
CA LEU A 140 33.50 0.43 -2.96
C LEU A 140 34.81 1.19 -3.19
N ARG A 141 34.94 1.79 -4.38
CA ARG A 141 36.04 2.68 -4.72
C ARG A 141 35.51 4.10 -4.94
N PHE A 142 36.04 5.01 -4.14
CA PHE A 142 35.71 6.43 -4.19
C PHE A 142 37.00 7.25 -4.05
N ASN A 143 37.21 8.24 -4.91
CA ASN A 143 38.43 9.08 -4.92
C ASN A 143 39.75 8.28 -4.86
N GLN A 144 39.85 7.22 -5.69
CA GLN A 144 40.98 6.28 -5.74
C GLN A 144 41.23 5.44 -4.47
N THR A 145 40.36 5.55 -3.45
CA THR A 145 40.46 4.75 -2.24
C THR A 145 39.47 3.58 -2.34
N GLU A 146 39.96 2.36 -2.23
CA GLU A 146 39.14 1.15 -2.18
C GLU A 146 38.88 0.75 -0.72
N ARG A 147 37.61 0.45 -0.39
CA ARG A 147 37.19 0.01 0.94
C ARG A 147 36.32 -1.22 0.84
N ASP A 148 36.48 -2.15 1.77
CA ASP A 148 35.55 -3.26 1.93
C ASP A 148 34.28 -2.75 2.60
N VAL A 149 33.15 -2.91 1.90
CA VAL A 149 31.84 -2.49 2.36
C VAL A 149 30.86 -3.64 2.29
N SER A 150 29.81 -3.56 3.08
CA SER A 150 28.70 -4.49 3.02
C SER A 150 27.41 -3.70 2.73
N GLY A 151 26.50 -4.33 1.98
CA GLY A 151 25.18 -3.70 1.72
C GLY A 151 24.54 -4.20 0.43
N GLU A 152 23.28 -3.88 0.29
CA GLU A 152 22.48 -4.20 -0.89
C GLU A 152 22.10 -2.94 -1.63
N VAL A 153 22.40 -2.87 -2.92
CA VAL A 153 22.14 -1.70 -3.78
C VAL A 153 21.23 -2.12 -4.92
N LEU A 154 20.15 -1.37 -5.09
CA LEU A 154 19.28 -1.48 -6.25
C LEU A 154 19.79 -0.55 -7.35
N LEU A 155 20.31 -1.12 -8.43
CA LEU A 155 20.78 -0.37 -9.59
C LEU A 155 19.70 -0.32 -10.67
N LEU A 156 19.47 0.88 -11.20
CA LEU A 156 18.56 1.14 -12.31
C LEU A 156 19.37 1.48 -13.56
N ALA A 157 19.16 0.73 -14.63
CA ALA A 157 19.83 0.97 -15.92
C ALA A 157 18.77 1.21 -17.00
N PRO A 158 18.76 2.35 -17.72
CA PRO A 158 17.82 2.59 -18.80
C PRO A 158 18.15 1.69 -20.00
N VAL A 159 17.10 1.25 -20.68
CA VAL A 159 17.18 0.48 -21.91
C VAL A 159 16.53 1.30 -23.03
N SER A 160 17.33 2.17 -23.66
CA SER A 160 16.85 3.11 -24.68
C SER A 160 16.92 2.48 -26.08
N GLY A 161 16.13 1.43 -26.31
CA GLY A 161 16.03 0.81 -27.62
C GLY A 161 16.76 -0.51 -27.79
N LYS A 162 16.65 -1.13 -28.97
CA LYS A 162 17.15 -2.49 -29.28
C LYS A 162 18.67 -2.64 -29.17
N SER A 163 19.44 -1.62 -29.52
CA SER A 163 20.91 -1.66 -29.43
C SER A 163 21.37 -1.78 -27.98
N THR A 164 20.84 -0.95 -27.09
CA THR A 164 21.16 -0.98 -25.64
C THR A 164 20.72 -2.29 -24.99
N GLN A 165 19.58 -2.83 -25.42
CA GLN A 165 19.13 -4.15 -24.97
C GLN A 165 20.12 -5.25 -25.37
N GLN A 166 20.59 -5.25 -26.61
CA GLN A 166 21.60 -6.22 -27.08
C GLN A 166 22.92 -6.11 -26.32
N GLU A 167 23.35 -4.92 -25.99
CA GLU A 167 24.56 -4.69 -25.16
C GLU A 167 24.39 -5.30 -23.76
N PHE A 168 23.22 -5.11 -23.10
CA PHE A 168 22.93 -5.77 -21.83
C PHE A 168 22.86 -7.30 -21.97
N ASP A 169 22.29 -7.82 -23.05
CA ASP A 169 22.19 -9.25 -23.29
C ASP A 169 23.57 -9.87 -23.48
N GLN A 170 24.55 -9.16 -24.10
CA GLN A 170 25.94 -9.60 -24.24
C GLN A 170 26.68 -9.72 -22.91
N LEU A 171 26.32 -8.93 -21.90
CA LEU A 171 26.90 -9.01 -20.56
C LEU A 171 26.49 -10.29 -19.82
N ASP A 172 25.48 -11.02 -20.29
CA ASP A 172 24.95 -12.25 -19.69
C ASP A 172 24.78 -12.15 -18.17
N LEU A 173 24.08 -11.10 -17.72
CA LEU A 173 23.86 -10.79 -16.30
C LEU A 173 22.92 -11.82 -15.67
N ARG A 174 23.47 -12.65 -14.76
CA ARG A 174 22.74 -13.73 -14.08
C ARG A 174 23.02 -13.73 -12.59
N TYR A 175 22.19 -14.43 -11.84
CA TYR A 175 22.44 -14.71 -10.42
C TYR A 175 23.85 -15.23 -10.19
N GLY A 176 24.52 -14.64 -9.20
CA GLY A 176 25.89 -15.00 -8.84
C GLY A 176 26.99 -14.34 -9.66
N ALA A 177 26.66 -13.64 -10.75
CA ALA A 177 27.64 -12.90 -11.53
C ALA A 177 28.28 -11.81 -10.68
N ARG A 178 29.61 -11.74 -10.73
CA ARG A 178 30.39 -10.70 -10.07
C ARG A 178 30.58 -9.52 -10.99
N LEU A 179 30.15 -8.37 -10.55
CA LEU A 179 30.15 -7.15 -11.37
C LEU A 179 30.98 -6.05 -10.73
N ARG A 180 31.60 -5.25 -11.59
CA ARG A 180 32.13 -3.94 -11.28
C ARG A 180 31.25 -2.92 -12.01
N VAL A 181 30.67 -1.99 -11.26
CA VAL A 181 29.67 -1.04 -11.78
C VAL A 181 30.02 0.36 -11.36
N MET A 182 30.10 1.27 -12.32
CA MET A 182 30.24 2.70 -12.04
C MET A 182 28.83 3.34 -11.99
N THR A 183 28.51 3.96 -10.86
CA THR A 183 27.18 4.52 -10.61
C THR A 183 27.25 5.76 -9.71
N MET A 184 26.15 6.47 -9.58
CA MET A 184 25.91 7.47 -8.55
C MET A 184 24.92 6.89 -7.55
N LEU A 185 25.27 6.93 -6.26
CA LEU A 185 24.42 6.41 -5.20
C LEU A 185 23.47 7.48 -4.68
N GLU A 186 22.24 7.09 -4.46
CA GLU A 186 21.20 7.93 -3.90
C GLU A 186 20.59 7.26 -2.67
N ARG A 187 20.63 7.99 -1.54
CA ARG A 187 19.95 7.65 -0.29
C ARG A 187 19.58 8.94 0.43
N ALA A 188 18.57 9.63 -0.06
CA ALA A 188 18.06 10.83 0.58
C ALA A 188 16.55 10.91 0.42
N ASP A 189 15.88 11.49 1.39
CA ASP A 189 14.47 11.83 1.26
C ASP A 189 14.35 13.01 0.29
N THR A 190 13.79 12.70 -0.87
CA THR A 190 13.65 13.68 -1.96
C THR A 190 12.49 14.64 -1.75
N PHE A 191 11.47 14.25 -0.96
CA PHE A 191 10.26 15.04 -0.77
C PHE A 191 9.94 15.14 0.73
N ARG A 192 10.28 16.28 1.32
CA ARG A 192 10.15 16.51 2.75
C ARG A 192 8.85 17.22 3.08
N ASN A 193 7.75 16.45 3.10
CA ASN A 193 6.44 16.98 3.44
C ASN A 193 5.77 16.12 4.51
N PRO A 194 4.94 16.71 5.40
CA PRO A 194 4.11 15.94 6.30
C PRO A 194 3.19 14.97 5.54
N GLY A 195 3.00 13.76 6.05
CA GLY A 195 2.16 12.73 5.44
C GLY A 195 2.78 12.01 4.24
N VAL A 196 3.91 12.46 3.71
CA VAL A 196 4.63 11.80 2.62
C VAL A 196 5.58 10.76 3.17
N SER A 197 5.55 9.55 2.61
CA SER A 197 6.42 8.46 3.07
C SER A 197 7.88 8.73 2.72
N SER A 198 8.76 8.56 3.71
CA SER A 198 10.20 8.68 3.55
C SER A 198 10.74 7.62 2.58
N PHE A 199 11.57 8.04 1.62
CA PHE A 199 12.23 7.12 0.70
C PHE A 199 13.30 6.28 1.41
N THR A 200 13.98 6.86 2.38
CA THR A 200 14.98 6.14 3.20
C THR A 200 14.33 5.04 4.03
N GLU A 201 13.14 5.28 4.62
CA GLU A 201 12.37 4.23 5.29
C GLU A 201 11.88 3.14 4.33
N TYR A 202 11.52 3.51 3.10
CA TYR A 202 11.16 2.53 2.08
C TYR A 202 12.34 1.61 1.74
N LEU A 203 13.55 2.18 1.56
CA LEU A 203 14.76 1.41 1.30
C LEU A 203 15.07 0.48 2.47
N ASP A 204 15.03 0.97 3.71
CA ASP A 204 15.29 0.16 4.91
C ASP A 204 14.29 -1.01 5.04
N ARG A 205 13.01 -0.78 4.78
CA ARG A 205 11.98 -1.84 4.76
C ARG A 205 12.24 -2.89 3.69
N LYS A 206 12.77 -2.48 2.53
CA LYS A 206 13.13 -3.40 1.44
C LYS A 206 14.47 -4.07 1.62
N GLY A 207 15.29 -3.61 2.58
CA GLY A 207 16.63 -4.12 2.85
C GLY A 207 17.70 -3.56 1.94
N TYR A 208 17.42 -2.44 1.23
CA TYR A 208 18.40 -1.77 0.38
C TYR A 208 19.09 -0.64 1.14
N ASP A 209 20.41 -0.59 1.01
CA ASP A 209 21.21 0.48 1.62
C ASP A 209 21.20 1.76 0.75
N ALA A 210 21.09 1.62 -0.55
CA ALA A 210 20.99 2.75 -1.50
C ALA A 210 20.38 2.30 -2.82
N THR A 211 19.99 3.28 -3.65
CA THR A 211 19.77 3.07 -5.08
C THR A 211 20.92 3.66 -5.88
N GLY A 212 21.12 3.16 -7.11
CA GLY A 212 22.12 3.71 -8.01
C GLY A 212 21.60 3.77 -9.44
N PHE A 213 22.07 4.73 -10.22
CA PHE A 213 21.69 4.88 -11.61
C PHE A 213 22.90 4.62 -12.54
N VAL A 214 22.73 3.63 -13.42
CA VAL A 214 23.75 3.21 -14.38
C VAL A 214 23.38 3.73 -15.76
N LYS A 215 24.03 4.77 -16.23
CA LYS A 215 23.67 5.49 -17.47
C LYS A 215 23.85 4.69 -18.76
N SER A 216 24.74 3.69 -18.77
CA SER A 216 25.09 2.91 -19.95
C SER A 216 25.57 1.51 -19.57
N PRO A 217 25.32 0.48 -20.40
CA PRO A 217 25.89 -0.86 -20.23
C PRO A 217 27.43 -0.87 -20.14
N LEU A 218 28.08 0.09 -20.80
CA LEU A 218 29.55 0.25 -20.78
C LEU A 218 30.13 0.56 -19.38
N LEU A 219 29.31 0.96 -18.45
CA LEU A 219 29.67 1.20 -17.03
C LEU A 219 29.59 -0.06 -16.20
N ILE A 220 29.26 -1.21 -16.80
CA ILE A 220 29.20 -2.50 -16.15
C ILE A 220 30.26 -3.42 -16.73
N GLU A 221 31.13 -3.90 -15.88
CA GLU A 221 32.13 -4.91 -16.21
C GLU A 221 31.80 -6.21 -15.46
N ARG A 222 31.68 -7.33 -16.20
CA ARG A 222 31.56 -8.65 -15.60
C ARG A 222 32.94 -9.21 -15.28
N LEU A 223 33.14 -9.57 -14.01
CA LEU A 223 34.39 -10.08 -13.49
C LEU A 223 34.36 -11.62 -13.43
N GLU A 224 35.55 -12.21 -13.47
CA GLU A 224 35.71 -13.65 -13.19
C GLU A 224 35.47 -13.98 -11.69
N ASN A 225 35.45 -15.28 -11.34
CA ASN A 225 35.17 -15.79 -9.99
C ASN A 225 33.73 -15.58 -9.50
N GLU A 226 32.78 -16.08 -10.27
CA GLU A 226 31.36 -16.09 -9.91
C GLU A 226 31.08 -17.00 -8.71
N ARG A 227 30.11 -16.61 -7.87
CA ARG A 227 29.61 -17.44 -6.77
C ARG A 227 28.18 -17.87 -7.04
N VAL A 228 28.03 -19.05 -7.63
CA VAL A 228 26.72 -19.57 -8.02
C VAL A 228 26.33 -20.74 -7.14
N PHE A 229 25.19 -20.63 -6.45
CA PHE A 229 24.54 -21.77 -5.82
C PHE A 229 23.61 -22.43 -6.83
N LEU A 230 24.05 -23.54 -7.43
CA LEU A 230 23.39 -24.18 -8.57
C LEU A 230 21.86 -24.38 -8.41
N PRO A 231 21.33 -24.89 -7.30
CA PRO A 231 19.89 -25.08 -7.16
C PRO A 231 19.09 -23.79 -7.31
N LEU A 232 19.58 -22.69 -6.77
CA LEU A 232 18.95 -21.38 -6.85
C LEU A 232 19.07 -20.80 -8.27
N ALA A 233 20.22 -21.00 -8.93
CA ALA A 233 20.41 -20.61 -10.33
C ALA A 233 19.42 -21.32 -11.26
N TRP A 234 19.19 -22.64 -11.05
CA TRP A 234 18.19 -23.39 -11.80
C TRP A 234 16.76 -22.86 -11.61
N LEU A 235 16.41 -22.47 -10.39
CA LEU A 235 15.11 -21.89 -10.09
C LEU A 235 14.92 -20.53 -10.78
N TYR A 236 15.93 -19.67 -10.77
CA TYR A 236 15.87 -18.39 -11.47
C TYR A 236 15.85 -18.57 -13.00
N GLU A 237 16.61 -19.52 -13.52
CA GLU A 237 16.58 -19.81 -14.96
C GLU A 237 15.24 -20.41 -15.38
N TRP A 238 14.63 -21.27 -14.58
CA TRP A 238 13.29 -21.77 -14.78
C TRP A 238 12.26 -20.62 -14.81
N ARG A 239 12.34 -19.69 -13.84
CA ARG A 239 11.47 -18.49 -13.81
C ARG A 239 11.63 -17.66 -15.08
N ARG A 240 12.87 -17.42 -15.52
CA ARG A 240 13.17 -16.65 -16.75
C ARG A 240 12.58 -17.31 -18.00
N LYS A 241 12.75 -18.61 -18.15
CA LYS A 241 12.17 -19.36 -19.27
C LYS A 241 10.65 -19.28 -19.28
N LEU A 242 10.03 -19.45 -18.12
CA LEU A 242 8.58 -19.35 -17.98
C LEU A 242 8.07 -17.95 -18.33
N GLN A 243 8.78 -16.90 -17.92
CA GLN A 243 8.46 -15.53 -18.27
C GLN A 243 8.52 -15.29 -19.78
N VAL A 244 9.57 -15.75 -20.44
CA VAL A 244 9.70 -15.65 -21.91
C VAL A 244 8.56 -16.39 -22.64
N GLU A 245 8.16 -17.54 -22.15
CA GLU A 245 7.02 -18.30 -22.71
C GLU A 245 5.69 -17.54 -22.53
N ILE A 246 5.49 -16.91 -21.39
CA ILE A 246 4.29 -16.08 -21.12
C ILE A 246 4.29 -14.88 -22.07
N ASP A 247 5.36 -14.11 -22.12
CA ASP A 247 5.49 -12.91 -22.95
C ASP A 247 5.29 -13.17 -24.45
N SER A 248 5.78 -14.31 -24.92
CA SER A 248 5.72 -14.66 -26.35
C SER A 248 4.36 -15.20 -26.81
N ARG A 249 3.49 -15.68 -25.89
CA ARG A 249 2.27 -16.41 -26.24
C ARG A 249 0.99 -15.68 -25.89
N PHE A 250 0.99 -14.87 -24.83
CA PHE A 250 -0.22 -14.17 -24.36
C PHE A 250 -0.21 -12.71 -24.79
N SER A 251 -1.39 -12.07 -24.77
CA SER A 251 -1.49 -10.62 -24.99
C SER A 251 -0.72 -9.86 -23.90
N ASN A 252 -0.24 -8.64 -24.20
CA ASN A 252 0.53 -7.82 -23.26
C ASN A 252 -0.17 -7.64 -21.91
N GLU A 253 -1.48 -7.40 -21.92
CA GLU A 253 -2.28 -7.27 -20.69
C GLU A 253 -2.32 -8.58 -19.90
N THR A 254 -2.55 -9.71 -20.55
CA THR A 254 -2.59 -11.02 -19.89
C THR A 254 -1.20 -11.45 -19.42
N ALA A 255 -0.17 -11.23 -20.19
CA ALA A 255 1.22 -11.50 -19.83
C ALA A 255 1.62 -10.68 -18.59
N GLY A 256 1.32 -9.37 -18.56
CA GLY A 256 1.57 -8.52 -17.41
C GLY A 256 0.85 -8.99 -16.15
N VAL A 257 -0.39 -9.43 -16.25
CA VAL A 257 -1.16 -9.99 -15.11
C VAL A 257 -0.58 -11.33 -14.64
N LEU A 258 -0.23 -12.24 -15.55
CA LEU A 258 0.38 -13.54 -15.23
C LEU A 258 1.77 -13.37 -14.60
N ASP A 259 2.61 -12.50 -15.18
CA ASP A 259 3.93 -12.17 -14.62
C ASP A 259 3.82 -11.61 -13.20
N ALA A 260 2.88 -10.70 -12.97
CA ALA A 260 2.65 -10.11 -11.65
C ALA A 260 2.14 -11.15 -10.64
N ALA A 261 1.12 -11.92 -11.00
CA ALA A 261 0.42 -12.81 -10.07
C ALA A 261 1.13 -14.16 -9.85
N LEU A 262 1.89 -14.67 -10.84
CA LEU A 262 2.57 -15.97 -10.74
C LEU A 262 4.08 -15.86 -10.56
N LEU A 263 4.73 -14.85 -11.16
CA LEU A 263 6.19 -14.70 -11.10
C LEU A 263 6.65 -13.54 -10.22
N GLY A 264 5.72 -12.72 -9.70
CA GLY A 264 6.03 -11.56 -8.87
C GLY A 264 6.61 -10.37 -9.64
N ASN A 265 6.69 -10.44 -10.96
CA ASN A 265 7.18 -9.35 -11.80
C ASN A 265 6.03 -8.43 -12.22
N ARG A 266 5.99 -7.22 -11.64
CA ARG A 266 4.93 -6.23 -11.87
C ARG A 266 5.34 -5.14 -12.86
N TYR A 267 6.55 -5.18 -13.38
CA TYR A 267 7.07 -4.09 -14.22
C TYR A 267 6.38 -3.99 -15.58
N LYS A 268 5.76 -5.10 -16.05
CA LYS A 268 4.99 -5.14 -17.30
C LYS A 268 3.49 -4.92 -17.11
N LEU A 269 3.06 -4.68 -15.88
CA LEU A 269 1.67 -4.40 -15.60
C LEU A 269 1.35 -2.95 -15.98
N SER A 270 0.36 -2.73 -16.87
CA SER A 270 -0.03 -1.39 -17.25
C SER A 270 -0.65 -0.61 -16.10
N ARG A 271 -0.45 0.72 -16.07
CA ARG A 271 -1.03 1.58 -15.05
C ARG A 271 -2.56 1.51 -15.06
N SER A 272 -3.18 1.44 -16.24
CA SER A 272 -4.62 1.33 -16.40
C SER A 272 -5.17 0.04 -15.79
N THR A 273 -4.55 -1.10 -16.07
CA THR A 273 -4.91 -2.40 -15.47
C THR A 273 -4.75 -2.35 -13.95
N SER A 274 -3.65 -1.84 -13.47
CA SER A 274 -3.35 -1.71 -12.04
C SER A 274 -4.39 -0.85 -11.31
N GLU A 275 -4.78 0.28 -11.89
CA GLU A 275 -5.77 1.18 -11.30
C GLU A 275 -7.17 0.55 -11.28
N ARG A 276 -7.59 -0.18 -12.33
CA ARG A 276 -8.85 -0.95 -12.30
C ARG A 276 -8.89 -1.94 -11.12
N PHE A 277 -7.81 -2.65 -10.88
CA PHE A 277 -7.74 -3.57 -9.73
C PHE A 277 -7.74 -2.83 -8.38
N ARG A 278 -7.13 -1.63 -8.30
CA ARG A 278 -7.18 -0.79 -7.09
C ARG A 278 -8.59 -0.26 -6.84
N GLU A 279 -9.26 0.26 -7.85
CA GLU A 279 -10.64 0.71 -7.77
C GLU A 279 -11.60 -0.40 -7.37
N GLY A 280 -11.43 -1.58 -7.98
CA GLY A 280 -12.19 -2.77 -7.63
C GLY A 280 -11.86 -3.33 -6.24
N GLY A 281 -10.80 -2.85 -5.56
CA GLY A 281 -10.31 -3.40 -4.29
C GLY A 281 -9.80 -4.85 -4.41
N THR A 282 -9.44 -5.26 -5.61
CA THR A 282 -8.98 -6.62 -5.95
C THR A 282 -7.49 -6.68 -6.27
N PHE A 283 -6.75 -5.61 -6.03
CA PHE A 283 -5.32 -5.50 -6.29
C PHE A 283 -4.47 -6.60 -5.63
N HIS A 284 -4.96 -7.14 -4.50
CA HIS A 284 -4.32 -8.25 -3.82
C HIS A 284 -4.22 -9.54 -4.65
N VAL A 285 -4.97 -9.66 -5.75
CA VAL A 285 -4.93 -10.80 -6.69
C VAL A 285 -3.75 -10.69 -7.65
N LEU A 286 -3.30 -9.46 -7.96
CA LEU A 286 -2.10 -9.19 -8.79
C LEU A 286 -0.78 -9.38 -8.02
N VAL A 287 -0.85 -9.54 -6.74
CA VAL A 287 0.31 -9.87 -5.89
C VAL A 287 0.28 -11.36 -5.64
N ILE A 288 1.42 -12.03 -5.62
CA ILE A 288 1.46 -13.43 -5.20
C ILE A 288 0.87 -13.51 -3.78
N SER A 289 -0.36 -14.01 -3.70
CA SER A 289 -1.16 -14.02 -2.49
C SER A 289 -1.01 -15.34 -1.71
N GLY A 290 -1.39 -15.30 -0.42
CA GLY A 290 -1.49 -16.52 0.38
C GLY A 290 -2.41 -17.58 -0.24
N LEU A 291 -3.41 -17.16 -1.05
CA LEU A 291 -4.29 -18.08 -1.76
C LEU A 291 -3.53 -18.89 -2.83
N HIS A 292 -2.67 -18.24 -3.63
CA HIS A 292 -1.84 -18.91 -4.64
C HIS A 292 -0.91 -19.94 -3.98
N ILE A 293 -0.27 -19.58 -2.88
CA ILE A 293 0.61 -20.44 -2.10
C ILE A 293 -0.15 -21.62 -1.49
N THR A 294 -1.33 -21.37 -0.90
CA THR A 294 -2.16 -22.42 -0.31
C THR A 294 -2.71 -23.36 -1.38
N PHE A 295 -3.06 -22.82 -2.56
CA PHE A 295 -3.52 -23.63 -3.70
C PHE A 295 -2.39 -24.53 -4.22
N LEU A 296 -1.21 -23.97 -4.47
CA LEU A 296 -0.04 -24.73 -4.94
C LEU A 296 0.37 -25.79 -3.91
N GLY A 297 0.53 -25.40 -2.65
CA GLY A 297 0.91 -26.32 -1.58
C GLY A 297 -0.15 -27.40 -1.33
N GLY A 298 -1.43 -27.03 -1.40
CA GLY A 298 -2.53 -27.97 -1.29
C GLY A 298 -2.61 -28.96 -2.45
N LEU A 299 -2.38 -28.51 -3.68
CA LEU A 299 -2.31 -29.35 -4.86
C LEU A 299 -1.15 -30.36 -4.76
N VAL A 300 0.05 -29.90 -4.40
CA VAL A 300 1.21 -30.79 -4.20
C VAL A 300 0.95 -31.80 -3.09
N PHE A 301 0.32 -31.36 -1.98
CA PHE A 301 -0.05 -32.26 -0.89
C PHE A 301 -1.06 -33.33 -1.34
N LEU A 302 -2.06 -32.97 -2.12
CA LEU A 302 -3.05 -33.92 -2.67
C LEU A 302 -2.38 -34.93 -3.61
N ILE A 303 -1.47 -34.45 -4.49
CA ILE A 303 -0.69 -35.30 -5.37
C ILE A 303 0.21 -36.25 -4.56
N ALA A 304 0.94 -35.73 -3.57
CA ALA A 304 1.79 -36.54 -2.71
C ALA A 304 0.99 -37.62 -1.97
N ARG A 305 -0.22 -37.27 -1.50
CA ARG A 305 -1.14 -38.23 -0.83
C ARG A 305 -1.60 -39.35 -1.75
N HIS A 306 -1.65 -39.12 -3.06
CA HIS A 306 -1.99 -40.17 -4.03
C HIS A 306 -0.85 -41.20 -4.18
N PHE A 307 0.42 -40.73 -4.13
CA PHE A 307 1.58 -41.58 -4.33
C PHE A 307 2.13 -42.21 -3.04
N THR A 308 1.93 -41.59 -1.88
CA THR A 308 2.49 -42.11 -0.60
C THR A 308 1.50 -41.93 0.54
N ARG A 309 1.49 -42.91 1.47
CA ARG A 309 0.75 -42.84 2.73
C ARG A 309 1.57 -42.31 3.90
N ASN A 310 2.87 -42.08 3.70
CA ASN A 310 3.76 -41.57 4.73
C ASN A 310 3.55 -40.05 4.89
N GLY A 311 2.98 -39.65 6.04
CA GLY A 311 2.68 -38.23 6.33
C GLY A 311 3.93 -37.34 6.38
N ALA A 312 5.08 -37.90 6.84
CA ALA A 312 6.33 -37.14 6.85
C ALA A 312 6.84 -36.85 5.43
N LEU A 313 6.71 -37.83 4.51
CA LEU A 313 7.11 -37.63 3.11
C LEU A 313 6.15 -36.68 2.39
N GLN A 314 4.82 -36.75 2.65
CA GLN A 314 3.84 -35.80 2.12
C GLN A 314 4.19 -34.35 2.56
N PHE A 315 4.51 -34.17 3.83
CA PHE A 315 4.97 -32.90 4.39
C PHE A 315 6.22 -32.41 3.70
N LEU A 316 7.25 -33.23 3.65
CA LEU A 316 8.56 -32.84 3.09
C LEU A 316 8.46 -32.42 1.62
N LEU A 317 7.75 -33.21 0.80
CA LEU A 317 7.54 -32.90 -0.62
C LEU A 317 6.76 -31.59 -0.81
N SER A 318 5.67 -31.40 -0.04
CA SER A 318 4.85 -30.19 -0.16
C SER A 318 5.62 -28.94 0.27
N VAL A 319 6.36 -29.01 1.37
CA VAL A 319 7.16 -27.91 1.88
C VAL A 319 8.35 -27.62 0.96
N ALA A 320 9.03 -28.64 0.44
CA ALA A 320 10.15 -28.46 -0.48
C ALA A 320 9.73 -27.74 -1.76
N VAL A 321 8.65 -28.15 -2.41
CA VAL A 321 8.13 -27.52 -3.63
C VAL A 321 7.69 -26.09 -3.33
N LEU A 322 7.01 -25.88 -2.21
CA LEU A 322 6.51 -24.56 -1.82
C LEU A 322 7.64 -23.56 -1.58
N TRP A 323 8.69 -23.98 -0.87
CA TRP A 323 9.87 -23.12 -0.62
C TRP A 323 10.72 -22.95 -1.88
N ALA A 324 10.84 -23.98 -2.75
CA ALA A 324 11.50 -23.83 -4.03
C ALA A 324 10.79 -22.78 -4.91
N TYR A 325 9.46 -22.81 -4.99
CA TYR A 325 8.70 -21.77 -5.66
C TYR A 325 8.89 -20.40 -5.01
N SER A 326 8.84 -20.31 -3.68
CA SER A 326 9.04 -19.05 -2.96
C SER A 326 10.40 -18.43 -3.26
N LEU A 327 11.44 -19.23 -3.34
CA LEU A 327 12.79 -18.79 -3.70
C LEU A 327 12.89 -18.39 -5.19
N ALA A 328 12.25 -19.16 -6.08
CA ALA A 328 12.22 -18.86 -7.52
C ALA A 328 11.62 -17.49 -7.84
N VAL A 329 10.56 -17.08 -7.11
CA VAL A 329 9.91 -15.77 -7.29
C VAL A 329 10.58 -14.63 -6.51
N GLY A 330 11.76 -14.87 -5.93
CA GLY A 330 12.56 -13.85 -5.25
C GLY A 330 12.26 -13.67 -3.77
N ALA A 331 11.64 -14.67 -3.11
CA ALA A 331 11.33 -14.68 -1.67
C ALA A 331 10.62 -13.40 -1.18
N GLU A 332 9.66 -12.88 -1.97
CA GLU A 332 8.86 -11.71 -1.56
C GLU A 332 8.23 -11.96 -0.18
N SER A 333 8.17 -10.92 0.63
CA SER A 333 7.70 -10.99 2.03
C SER A 333 6.30 -11.62 2.16
N SER A 334 5.39 -11.36 1.21
CA SER A 334 4.04 -11.96 1.16
C SER A 334 4.07 -13.48 0.94
N VAL A 335 4.96 -13.93 0.05
CA VAL A 335 5.13 -15.35 -0.32
C VAL A 335 5.74 -16.13 0.83
N VAL A 336 6.80 -15.60 1.43
CA VAL A 336 7.49 -16.22 2.59
C VAL A 336 6.52 -16.39 3.77
N ARG A 337 5.70 -15.37 4.08
CA ARG A 337 4.68 -15.45 5.13
C ARG A 337 3.68 -16.58 4.87
N ALA A 338 3.15 -16.63 3.66
CA ALA A 338 2.18 -17.67 3.30
C ALA A 338 2.78 -19.07 3.31
N ALA A 339 4.01 -19.23 2.80
CA ALA A 339 4.74 -20.50 2.82
C ALA A 339 5.01 -20.97 4.26
N LEU A 340 5.39 -20.05 5.14
CA LEU A 340 5.62 -20.35 6.54
C LEU A 340 4.32 -20.74 7.26
N MET A 341 3.23 -19.99 7.07
CA MET A 341 1.90 -20.32 7.62
C MET A 341 1.46 -21.73 7.19
N PHE A 342 1.59 -22.02 5.90
CA PHE A 342 1.22 -23.32 5.35
C PHE A 342 2.12 -24.45 5.91
N THR A 343 3.42 -24.21 6.03
CA THR A 343 4.38 -25.13 6.66
C THR A 343 3.97 -25.46 8.11
N VAL A 344 3.61 -24.45 8.91
CA VAL A 344 3.16 -24.63 10.30
C VAL A 344 1.87 -25.43 10.37
N VAL A 345 0.92 -25.20 9.47
CA VAL A 345 -0.34 -25.97 9.39
C VAL A 345 -0.08 -27.44 9.07
N LEU A 346 0.79 -27.72 8.10
CA LEU A 346 1.15 -29.10 7.72
C LEU A 346 2.00 -29.82 8.78
N LEU A 347 2.73 -29.09 9.61
CA LEU A 347 3.54 -29.65 10.68
C LEU A 347 2.69 -30.15 11.86
N ALA A 348 1.54 -29.52 12.13
CA ALA A 348 0.70 -29.83 13.28
C ALA A 348 0.25 -31.32 13.36
N PRO A 349 -0.21 -31.96 12.28
CA PRO A 349 -0.56 -33.38 12.30
C PRO A 349 0.63 -34.30 12.60
N LEU A 350 1.84 -33.95 12.11
CA LEU A 350 3.07 -34.73 12.36
C LEU A 350 3.45 -34.71 13.84
N LEU A 351 3.17 -33.60 14.53
CA LEU A 351 3.38 -33.45 15.97
C LEU A 351 2.22 -34.02 16.80
N SER A 352 1.32 -34.76 16.19
CA SER A 352 0.10 -35.31 16.84
C SER A 352 -0.72 -34.21 17.54
N ARG A 353 -0.71 -33.00 17.02
CA ARG A 353 -1.48 -31.85 17.52
C ARG A 353 -2.64 -31.54 16.59
N ARG A 354 -3.76 -31.10 17.16
CA ARG A 354 -4.85 -30.56 16.35
C ARG A 354 -4.41 -29.21 15.79
N ALA A 355 -4.55 -29.03 14.49
CA ALA A 355 -4.27 -27.76 13.86
C ALA A 355 -5.26 -26.70 14.38
N SER A 356 -4.76 -25.71 15.10
CA SER A 356 -5.50 -24.51 15.48
C SER A 356 -5.04 -23.36 14.60
N SER A 357 -5.96 -22.76 13.86
CA SER A 357 -5.65 -21.66 12.93
C SER A 357 -4.98 -20.47 13.64
N LEU A 358 -5.43 -20.15 14.87
CA LEU A 358 -4.83 -19.08 15.69
C LEU A 358 -3.42 -19.43 16.15
N ASN A 359 -3.14 -20.68 16.53
CA ASN A 359 -1.79 -21.08 16.88
C ASN A 359 -0.86 -21.13 15.66
N ALA A 360 -1.36 -21.56 14.50
CA ALA A 360 -0.59 -21.51 13.26
C ALA A 360 -0.23 -20.08 12.87
N LEU A 361 -1.20 -19.17 12.96
CA LEU A 361 -1.00 -17.73 12.72
C LEU A 361 0.01 -17.13 13.70
N GLY A 362 -0.14 -17.42 15.01
CA GLY A 362 0.77 -16.97 16.05
C GLY A 362 2.18 -17.53 15.90
N GLY A 363 2.31 -18.81 15.56
CA GLY A 363 3.62 -19.45 15.32
C GLY A 363 4.35 -18.84 14.12
N ALA A 364 3.61 -18.56 13.03
CA ALA A 364 4.19 -17.88 11.87
C ALA A 364 4.58 -16.44 12.19
N ALA A 365 3.76 -15.69 12.94
CA ALA A 365 4.08 -14.35 13.40
C ALA A 365 5.34 -14.32 14.26
N LEU A 366 5.45 -15.21 15.25
CA LEU A 366 6.63 -15.32 16.09
C LEU A 366 7.90 -15.59 15.29
N ALA A 367 7.85 -16.55 14.35
CA ALA A 367 9.01 -16.91 13.55
C ALA A 367 9.48 -15.74 12.67
N LEU A 368 8.54 -15.02 12.04
CA LEU A 368 8.85 -13.87 11.19
C LEU A 368 9.38 -12.68 11.99
N LEU A 369 8.73 -12.33 13.09
CA LEU A 369 9.14 -11.22 13.95
C LEU A 369 10.45 -11.51 14.70
N ALA A 370 10.75 -12.77 14.99
CA ALA A 370 12.05 -13.16 15.51
C ALA A 370 13.16 -13.03 14.46
N TRP A 371 12.85 -13.23 13.19
CA TRP A 371 13.77 -13.03 12.09
C TRP A 371 13.97 -11.55 11.74
N ARG A 372 12.84 -10.80 11.61
CA ARG A 372 12.83 -9.37 11.27
C ARG A 372 11.82 -8.62 12.14
N PRO A 373 12.23 -8.07 13.29
CA PRO A 373 11.33 -7.33 14.18
C PRO A 373 10.67 -6.13 13.51
N GLY A 374 11.37 -5.46 12.60
CA GLY A 374 10.89 -4.31 11.84
C GLY A 374 9.67 -4.61 10.95
N ASP A 375 9.46 -5.87 10.55
CA ASP A 375 8.30 -6.29 9.74
C ASP A 375 6.96 -6.01 10.43
N LEU A 376 6.93 -5.86 11.76
CA LEU A 376 5.71 -5.52 12.50
C LEU A 376 5.08 -4.20 12.04
N LEU A 377 5.91 -3.23 11.62
CA LEU A 377 5.47 -1.93 11.10
C LEU A 377 5.32 -1.93 9.58
N ASP A 378 5.64 -3.04 8.90
CA ASP A 378 5.41 -3.14 7.46
C ASP A 378 3.92 -3.28 7.13
N PRO A 379 3.36 -2.38 6.28
CA PRO A 379 1.96 -2.46 5.84
C PRO A 379 1.56 -3.84 5.32
N SER A 380 2.43 -4.50 4.58
CA SER A 380 2.18 -5.81 4.00
C SER A 380 2.04 -6.90 5.07
N PHE A 381 2.84 -6.84 6.15
CA PHE A 381 2.71 -7.72 7.31
C PHE A 381 1.37 -7.49 8.01
N GLN A 382 1.07 -6.23 8.35
CA GLN A 382 -0.14 -5.86 9.07
C GLN A 382 -1.41 -6.28 8.32
N LEU A 383 -1.50 -5.95 7.03
CA LEU A 383 -2.64 -6.31 6.18
C LEU A 383 -2.82 -7.83 6.10
N THR A 384 -1.74 -8.60 5.96
CA THR A 384 -1.82 -10.07 5.87
C THR A 384 -2.32 -10.68 7.18
N PHE A 385 -1.71 -10.32 8.32
CA PHE A 385 -2.06 -10.91 9.61
C PHE A 385 -3.44 -10.47 10.09
N VAL A 386 -3.82 -9.21 9.92
CA VAL A 386 -5.16 -8.71 10.28
C VAL A 386 -6.24 -9.34 9.41
N SER A 387 -5.99 -9.53 8.09
CA SER A 387 -6.95 -10.23 7.20
C SER A 387 -7.20 -11.67 7.64
N VAL A 388 -6.14 -12.44 7.91
CA VAL A 388 -6.27 -13.84 8.37
C VAL A 388 -6.93 -13.88 9.74
N LEU A 389 -6.59 -12.96 10.64
CA LEU A 389 -7.21 -12.83 11.94
C LEU A 389 -8.72 -12.55 11.82
N ALA A 390 -9.12 -11.65 10.92
CA ALA A 390 -10.52 -11.35 10.64
C ALA A 390 -11.30 -12.58 10.15
N ILE A 391 -10.68 -13.37 9.26
CA ILE A 391 -11.29 -14.61 8.77
C ILE A 391 -11.48 -15.61 9.92
N VAL A 392 -10.46 -15.82 10.75
CA VAL A 392 -10.46 -16.81 11.84
C VAL A 392 -11.36 -16.38 13.00
N MET A 393 -11.40 -15.09 13.33
CA MET A 393 -12.15 -14.57 14.50
C MET A 393 -13.61 -14.22 14.18
N PHE A 394 -13.92 -13.86 12.94
CA PHE A 394 -15.25 -13.40 12.54
C PHE A 394 -15.88 -14.26 11.46
N ALA A 395 -15.27 -14.36 10.27
CA ALA A 395 -15.94 -14.93 9.11
C ALA A 395 -16.21 -16.43 9.31
N TRP A 396 -15.20 -17.19 9.70
CA TRP A 396 -15.33 -18.63 9.92
C TRP A 396 -16.33 -18.98 11.03
N PRO A 397 -16.22 -18.42 12.27
CA PRO A 397 -17.19 -18.71 13.34
C PRO A 397 -18.61 -18.29 12.97
N LEU A 398 -18.79 -17.17 12.26
CA LEU A 398 -20.10 -16.70 11.82
C LEU A 398 -20.74 -17.70 10.83
N LEU A 399 -20.00 -18.12 9.80
CA LEU A 399 -20.46 -19.07 8.80
C LEU A 399 -20.76 -20.45 9.41
N GLU A 400 -19.94 -20.92 10.36
CA GLU A 400 -20.14 -22.17 11.08
C GLU A 400 -21.46 -22.14 11.87
N LYS A 401 -21.67 -21.08 12.67
CA LYS A 401 -22.91 -20.92 13.45
C LYS A 401 -24.14 -20.73 12.58
N MET A 402 -24.02 -20.01 11.45
CA MET A 402 -25.13 -19.92 10.48
C MET A 402 -25.43 -21.27 9.84
N SER A 403 -24.42 -22.09 9.57
CA SER A 403 -24.60 -23.45 9.08
C SER A 403 -25.31 -24.36 10.11
N GLU A 404 -24.94 -24.24 11.40
CA GLU A 404 -25.61 -24.94 12.48
C GLU A 404 -27.09 -24.56 12.57
N VAL A 405 -27.39 -23.23 12.53
CA VAL A 405 -28.77 -22.73 12.52
C VAL A 405 -29.56 -23.27 11.33
N GLY A 406 -28.98 -23.18 10.12
CA GLY A 406 -29.69 -23.59 8.89
C GLY A 406 -29.89 -25.08 8.75
N SER A 407 -28.95 -25.89 9.24
CA SER A 407 -29.04 -27.36 9.22
C SER A 407 -29.73 -27.96 10.43
N TRP A 408 -30.20 -27.12 11.36
CA TRP A 408 -30.81 -27.61 12.61
C TRP A 408 -32.02 -28.53 12.36
N ARG A 409 -32.08 -29.58 13.17
CA ARG A 409 -33.17 -30.54 13.32
C ARG A 409 -33.28 -30.97 14.77
N PRO A 410 -34.45 -31.38 15.25
CA PRO A 410 -34.61 -31.81 16.63
C PRO A 410 -33.80 -33.09 16.87
N THR A 411 -32.93 -33.06 17.83
CA THR A 411 -32.19 -34.22 18.37
C THR A 411 -32.40 -34.29 19.87
N ARG A 412 -31.99 -35.41 20.52
CA ARG A 412 -32.03 -35.49 21.99
C ARG A 412 -31.20 -34.37 22.66
N GLU A 413 -30.15 -33.93 22.02
CA GLU A 413 -29.28 -32.87 22.54
C GLU A 413 -29.82 -31.47 22.25
N THR A 414 -30.41 -31.24 21.08
CA THR A 414 -30.91 -29.95 20.62
C THR A 414 -32.39 -30.02 20.20
N PRO A 415 -33.34 -30.29 21.15
CA PRO A 415 -34.74 -30.47 20.84
C PRO A 415 -35.48 -29.21 20.42
N TYR A 416 -34.95 -28.03 20.82
CA TYR A 416 -35.60 -26.74 20.57
C TYR A 416 -35.05 -26.05 19.34
N PRO A 417 -35.87 -25.27 18.60
CA PRO A 417 -35.43 -24.50 17.45
C PRO A 417 -34.37 -23.44 17.84
N PRO A 418 -33.45 -23.05 16.92
CA PRO A 418 -32.41 -22.08 17.19
C PRO A 418 -32.98 -20.76 17.72
N ALA A 419 -32.35 -20.24 18.80
CA ALA A 419 -32.72 -18.98 19.41
C ALA A 419 -32.09 -17.81 18.61
N CYS A 420 -32.72 -17.47 17.50
CA CYS A 420 -32.34 -16.36 16.64
C CYS A 420 -33.55 -15.72 15.96
N ALA A 421 -33.34 -14.52 15.35
CA ALA A 421 -34.40 -13.83 14.63
C ALA A 421 -34.91 -14.68 13.46
N ILE A 422 -36.22 -14.62 13.19
CA ILE A 422 -36.90 -15.45 12.18
C ILE A 422 -36.28 -15.21 10.79
N TRP A 423 -36.00 -13.95 10.41
CA TRP A 423 -35.39 -13.64 9.15
C TRP A 423 -34.01 -14.29 8.97
N LEU A 424 -33.17 -14.27 10.03
CA LEU A 424 -31.86 -14.91 10.02
C LEU A 424 -31.97 -16.42 9.88
N ARG A 425 -32.89 -17.03 10.62
CA ARG A 425 -33.19 -18.47 10.51
C ARG A 425 -33.58 -18.82 9.08
N ASN A 426 -34.49 -18.04 8.46
CA ASN A 426 -34.95 -18.29 7.10
C ASN A 426 -33.80 -18.19 6.08
N VAL A 427 -32.92 -17.24 6.22
CA VAL A 427 -31.70 -17.10 5.38
C VAL A 427 -30.78 -18.30 5.58
N CYS A 428 -30.51 -18.69 6.83
CA CYS A 428 -29.68 -19.85 7.15
C CYS A 428 -30.30 -21.16 6.59
N GLU A 429 -31.59 -21.36 6.75
CA GLU A 429 -32.31 -22.53 6.21
C GLU A 429 -32.24 -22.58 4.67
N SER A 430 -32.43 -21.43 4.00
CA SER A 430 -32.35 -21.36 2.54
C SER A 430 -30.96 -21.76 2.00
N LEU A 431 -29.91 -21.39 2.73
CA LEU A 431 -28.54 -21.67 2.33
C LEU A 431 -28.02 -23.05 2.75
N PHE A 432 -28.38 -23.54 3.94
CA PHE A 432 -27.73 -24.71 4.56
C PHE A 432 -28.63 -25.91 4.78
N TRP A 433 -29.97 -25.78 4.68
CA TRP A 433 -30.87 -26.92 4.79
C TRP A 433 -30.77 -27.86 3.59
N SER A 434 -30.70 -29.16 3.83
CA SER A 434 -30.73 -30.17 2.78
C SER A 434 -31.90 -31.11 3.00
N GLU A 435 -32.90 -31.00 2.15
CA GLU A 435 -34.08 -31.84 2.13
C GLU A 435 -33.74 -33.32 1.88
N ARG A 436 -32.80 -33.57 0.96
CA ARG A 436 -32.31 -34.92 0.63
C ARG A 436 -31.67 -35.62 1.81
N LYS A 437 -30.88 -34.88 2.63
CA LYS A 437 -30.30 -35.47 3.86
C LYS A 437 -31.38 -35.77 4.89
N ALA A 438 -32.34 -34.87 5.09
CA ALA A 438 -33.42 -35.01 6.02
C ALA A 438 -34.32 -36.24 5.67
N GLN A 439 -34.66 -36.41 4.39
CA GLN A 439 -35.42 -37.55 3.92
C GLN A 439 -34.70 -38.90 4.15
N ARG A 440 -33.42 -39.00 3.78
CA ARG A 440 -32.59 -40.20 4.02
C ARG A 440 -32.50 -40.59 5.51
N GLU A 441 -32.53 -39.63 6.38
CA GLU A 441 -32.49 -39.88 7.82
C GLU A 441 -33.85 -40.30 8.36
N LEU A 442 -34.95 -39.71 7.86
CA LEU A 442 -36.30 -40.14 8.17
C LEU A 442 -36.57 -41.59 7.71
N GLU A 443 -36.06 -41.96 6.52
CA GLU A 443 -36.14 -43.35 6.01
C GLU A 443 -35.40 -44.35 6.92
N ARG A 444 -34.38 -43.92 7.65
CA ARG A 444 -33.60 -44.74 8.61
C ARG A 444 -34.12 -44.69 10.03
N ALA A 445 -35.02 -43.78 10.30
CA ALA A 445 -35.59 -43.61 11.64
C ALA A 445 -36.88 -44.40 11.81
N ASN A 446 -37.10 -44.99 13.00
CA ASN A 446 -38.34 -45.72 13.35
C ASN A 446 -39.51 -44.78 13.63
N TYR A 447 -39.36 -43.49 13.44
CA TYR A 447 -40.41 -42.49 13.65
C TYR A 447 -40.31 -41.42 12.60
N SER A 448 -41.45 -40.88 12.19
CA SER A 448 -41.52 -39.77 11.24
C SER A 448 -41.99 -38.50 11.94
N TYR A 449 -41.35 -37.41 11.63
CA TYR A 449 -41.80 -36.07 12.02
C TYR A 449 -41.71 -35.11 10.82
N LYS A 450 -42.60 -34.15 10.74
CA LYS A 450 -42.60 -33.15 9.69
C LYS A 450 -41.99 -31.85 10.21
N LEU A 451 -40.92 -31.41 9.58
CA LEU A 451 -40.33 -30.13 9.85
C LEU A 451 -40.83 -29.10 8.85
N PHE A 452 -41.38 -28.00 9.38
CA PHE A 452 -41.75 -26.85 8.57
C PHE A 452 -40.51 -25.98 8.33
N LYS A 453 -39.87 -26.16 7.19
CA LYS A 453 -38.72 -25.38 6.72
C LYS A 453 -39.14 -24.45 5.60
N VAL A 454 -38.29 -23.43 5.33
CA VAL A 454 -38.56 -22.48 4.28
C VAL A 454 -38.65 -23.19 2.92
N PRO A 455 -39.75 -23.04 2.15
CA PRO A 455 -39.94 -23.75 0.87
C PRO A 455 -38.83 -23.45 -0.15
N LEU A 456 -38.23 -22.25 -0.08
CA LEU A 456 -37.13 -21.81 -0.93
C LEU A 456 -35.90 -22.74 -0.82
N ALA A 457 -35.62 -23.29 0.37
CA ALA A 457 -34.50 -24.21 0.59
C ALA A 457 -34.56 -25.45 -0.29
N GLY A 458 -35.73 -26.12 -0.33
CA GLY A 458 -35.94 -27.30 -1.17
C GLY A 458 -35.90 -26.98 -2.68
N THR A 459 -36.39 -25.81 -3.08
CA THR A 459 -36.33 -25.35 -4.47
C THR A 459 -34.88 -25.11 -4.90
N LEU A 460 -34.12 -24.37 -4.11
CA LEU A 460 -32.69 -24.07 -4.39
C LEU A 460 -31.84 -25.37 -4.43
N GLU A 461 -32.13 -26.34 -3.59
CA GLU A 461 -31.44 -27.63 -3.61
C GLU A 461 -31.78 -28.43 -4.90
N ARG A 462 -33.05 -28.44 -5.33
CA ARG A 462 -33.48 -29.14 -6.56
C ARG A 462 -32.81 -28.58 -7.82
N ILE A 463 -32.73 -27.25 -7.97
CA ILE A 463 -32.08 -26.60 -9.09
C ILE A 463 -30.57 -26.52 -8.97
N HIS A 464 -29.98 -27.14 -7.96
CA HIS A 464 -28.51 -27.14 -7.66
C HIS A 464 -27.89 -25.76 -7.41
N LEU A 465 -28.68 -24.69 -7.26
CA LEU A 465 -28.21 -23.32 -7.08
C LEU A 465 -27.74 -23.04 -5.64
N GLN A 466 -28.18 -23.81 -4.66
CA GLN A 466 -27.86 -23.63 -3.23
C GLN A 466 -26.36 -23.65 -2.97
N ARG A 467 -25.57 -24.49 -3.68
CA ARG A 467 -24.11 -24.54 -3.51
C ARG A 467 -23.43 -23.26 -3.97
N LEU A 468 -23.87 -22.73 -5.13
CA LEU A 468 -23.35 -21.49 -5.69
C LEU A 468 -23.69 -20.30 -4.78
N LEU A 469 -24.95 -20.20 -4.32
CA LEU A 469 -25.39 -19.14 -3.41
C LEU A 469 -24.64 -19.20 -2.06
N ARG A 470 -24.37 -20.40 -1.55
CA ARG A 470 -23.59 -20.59 -0.33
C ARG A 470 -22.14 -20.12 -0.49
N TYR A 471 -21.52 -20.43 -1.64
CA TYR A 471 -20.19 -19.93 -1.98
C TYR A 471 -20.18 -18.39 -2.08
N ALA A 472 -21.09 -17.82 -2.86
CA ALA A 472 -21.20 -16.37 -3.03
C ALA A 472 -21.45 -15.65 -1.68
N PHE A 473 -22.39 -16.16 -0.88
CA PHE A 473 -22.66 -15.64 0.46
C PHE A 473 -21.43 -15.71 1.38
N GLY A 474 -20.75 -16.86 1.38
CA GLY A 474 -19.51 -17.03 2.15
C GLY A 474 -18.43 -16.06 1.74
N ALA A 475 -18.25 -15.86 0.44
CA ALA A 475 -17.27 -14.90 -0.09
C ALA A 475 -17.60 -13.44 0.33
N VAL A 476 -18.89 -13.05 0.28
CA VAL A 476 -19.33 -11.73 0.75
C VAL A 476 -19.07 -11.57 2.26
N VAL A 477 -19.42 -12.57 3.08
CA VAL A 477 -19.17 -12.53 4.53
C VAL A 477 -17.69 -12.38 4.83
N VAL A 478 -16.82 -13.15 4.15
CA VAL A 478 -15.36 -13.02 4.30
C VAL A 478 -14.91 -11.64 3.90
N SER A 479 -15.36 -11.13 2.74
CA SER A 479 -14.97 -9.79 2.24
C SER A 479 -15.37 -8.68 3.21
N VAL A 480 -16.62 -8.73 3.74
CA VAL A 480 -17.11 -7.75 4.73
C VAL A 480 -16.30 -7.81 6.02
N CYS A 481 -16.06 -9.01 6.57
CA CYS A 481 -15.27 -9.16 7.81
C CYS A 481 -13.84 -8.67 7.64
N VAL A 482 -13.20 -8.98 6.52
CA VAL A 482 -11.83 -8.54 6.23
C VAL A 482 -11.78 -7.02 6.05
N GLN A 483 -12.67 -6.43 5.25
CA GLN A 483 -12.68 -4.97 5.06
C GLN A 483 -13.01 -4.22 6.35
N MET A 484 -13.94 -4.73 7.13
CA MET A 484 -14.25 -4.15 8.45
C MET A 484 -13.03 -4.18 9.37
N ALA A 485 -12.25 -5.27 9.39
CA ALA A 485 -11.04 -5.34 10.19
C ALA A 485 -9.90 -4.47 9.65
N LEU A 486 -9.82 -4.31 8.33
CA LEU A 486 -8.76 -3.55 7.65
C LEU A 486 -9.08 -2.05 7.50
N LEU A 487 -10.31 -1.59 7.75
CA LEU A 487 -10.73 -0.22 7.43
C LEU A 487 -9.75 0.86 7.87
N PRO A 488 -9.23 0.90 9.13
CA PRO A 488 -8.22 1.89 9.52
C PRO A 488 -6.95 1.84 8.66
N PHE A 489 -6.45 0.62 8.36
CA PHE A 489 -5.26 0.44 7.53
C PHE A 489 -5.49 0.84 6.07
N LEU A 490 -6.70 0.56 5.52
CA LEU A 490 -7.04 0.95 4.16
C LEU A 490 -7.06 2.47 4.01
N VAL A 491 -7.53 3.19 5.02
CA VAL A 491 -7.50 4.66 5.02
C VAL A 491 -6.06 5.16 5.14
N VAL A 492 -5.29 4.70 6.12
CA VAL A 492 -3.93 5.21 6.39
C VAL A 492 -2.94 4.88 5.24
N TYR A 493 -3.05 3.71 4.59
CA TYR A 493 -2.07 3.31 3.58
C TYR A 493 -2.51 3.56 2.14
N PHE A 494 -3.81 3.57 1.86
CA PHE A 494 -4.32 3.64 0.49
C PHE A 494 -5.30 4.78 0.26
N HIS A 495 -5.77 5.44 1.32
CA HIS A 495 -6.79 6.52 1.23
C HIS A 495 -8.02 6.12 0.40
N ARG A 496 -8.36 4.82 0.38
CA ARG A 496 -9.40 4.27 -0.50
C ARG A 496 -10.21 3.18 0.20
N LEU A 497 -11.54 3.25 0.05
CA LEU A 497 -12.48 2.21 0.43
C LEU A 497 -13.25 1.76 -0.82
N SER A 498 -13.08 0.50 -1.22
CA SER A 498 -13.75 -0.05 -2.39
C SER A 498 -15.05 -0.77 -2.01
N PHE A 499 -16.17 -0.31 -2.53
CA PHE A 499 -17.47 -0.99 -2.39
C PHE A 499 -17.63 -2.12 -3.42
N ALA A 500 -17.07 -1.96 -4.62
CA ALA A 500 -17.08 -3.00 -5.64
C ALA A 500 -16.47 -4.32 -5.17
N SER A 501 -15.47 -4.26 -4.29
CA SER A 501 -14.76 -5.44 -3.76
C SER A 501 -15.68 -6.43 -3.04
N PHE A 502 -16.79 -6.00 -2.43
CA PHE A 502 -17.74 -6.91 -1.79
C PHE A 502 -18.32 -7.93 -2.77
N LEU A 503 -18.53 -7.51 -4.02
CA LEU A 503 -19.05 -8.35 -5.08
C LEU A 503 -17.95 -8.95 -5.95
N LEU A 504 -16.95 -8.17 -6.33
CA LEU A 504 -15.88 -8.61 -7.22
C LEU A 504 -15.06 -9.75 -6.64
N ASN A 505 -14.82 -9.75 -5.33
CA ASN A 505 -14.09 -10.83 -4.64
C ASN A 505 -14.75 -12.21 -4.76
N ILE A 506 -16.06 -12.28 -5.11
CA ILE A 506 -16.76 -13.55 -5.35
C ILE A 506 -16.17 -14.25 -6.59
N GLY A 507 -15.85 -13.48 -7.64
CA GLY A 507 -15.48 -14.02 -8.95
C GLY A 507 -14.02 -13.87 -9.30
N VAL A 508 -13.39 -12.76 -8.93
CA VAL A 508 -12.03 -12.40 -9.39
C VAL A 508 -10.99 -13.46 -9.00
N SER A 509 -11.04 -13.97 -7.75
CA SER A 509 -10.11 -15.02 -7.32
C SER A 509 -10.29 -16.33 -8.08
N LEU A 510 -11.54 -16.67 -8.43
CA LEU A 510 -11.86 -17.87 -9.22
C LEU A 510 -11.41 -17.68 -10.67
N MET A 511 -11.65 -16.50 -11.25
CA MET A 511 -11.19 -16.15 -12.60
C MET A 511 -9.67 -16.19 -12.69
N MET A 512 -8.97 -15.62 -11.70
CA MET A 512 -7.51 -15.65 -11.65
C MET A 512 -6.96 -17.09 -11.60
N ALA A 513 -7.58 -17.95 -10.77
CA ALA A 513 -7.23 -19.38 -10.77
C ALA A 513 -7.49 -20.04 -12.13
N GLY A 514 -8.59 -19.70 -12.79
CA GLY A 514 -8.89 -20.16 -14.16
C GLY A 514 -7.85 -19.69 -15.16
N VAL A 515 -7.46 -18.41 -15.15
CA VAL A 515 -6.41 -17.85 -16.01
C VAL A 515 -5.09 -18.59 -15.77
N ALA A 516 -4.68 -18.76 -14.51
CA ALA A 516 -3.44 -19.43 -14.16
C ALA A 516 -3.40 -20.90 -14.61
N ILE A 517 -4.50 -21.65 -14.40
CA ILE A 517 -4.58 -23.06 -14.80
C ILE A 517 -4.58 -23.19 -16.33
N THR A 518 -5.38 -22.38 -17.03
CA THR A 518 -5.47 -22.44 -18.49
C THR A 518 -4.17 -21.96 -19.17
N ALA A 519 -3.53 -20.93 -18.62
CA ALA A 519 -2.21 -20.47 -19.10
C ALA A 519 -1.14 -21.54 -18.88
N GLY A 520 -1.09 -22.17 -17.69
CA GLY A 520 -0.16 -23.27 -17.42
C GLY A 520 -0.40 -24.47 -18.35
N ALA A 521 -1.66 -24.85 -18.57
CA ALA A 521 -2.00 -25.91 -19.53
C ALA A 521 -1.62 -25.53 -20.97
N ALA A 522 -1.85 -24.27 -21.37
CA ALA A 522 -1.47 -23.78 -22.70
C ALA A 522 0.04 -23.86 -22.93
N ILE A 523 0.84 -23.44 -21.95
CA ILE A 523 2.31 -23.51 -22.03
C ILE A 523 2.78 -24.96 -22.14
N LEU A 524 2.20 -25.89 -21.36
CA LEU A 524 2.54 -27.31 -21.43
C LEU A 524 2.17 -27.93 -22.80
N VAL A 525 0.95 -27.65 -23.27
CA VAL A 525 0.48 -28.16 -24.57
C VAL A 525 1.30 -27.57 -25.74
N ALA A 526 1.72 -26.33 -25.63
CA ALA A 526 2.53 -25.64 -26.63
C ALA A 526 3.92 -26.25 -26.80
N GLN A 527 4.45 -26.99 -25.82
CA GLN A 527 5.68 -27.77 -25.99
C GLN A 527 5.51 -28.90 -27.00
N VAL A 528 4.26 -29.34 -27.25
CA VAL A 528 3.94 -30.39 -28.19
C VAL A 528 3.39 -29.80 -29.50
N SER A 529 2.44 -28.85 -29.40
CA SER A 529 1.81 -28.24 -30.58
C SER A 529 1.25 -26.86 -30.26
N ASN A 530 1.69 -25.83 -30.96
CA ASN A 530 1.16 -24.48 -30.86
C ASN A 530 -0.31 -24.40 -31.32
N VAL A 531 -0.72 -25.23 -32.29
CA VAL A 531 -2.10 -25.26 -32.79
C VAL A 531 -3.05 -25.75 -31.71
N LEU A 532 -2.68 -26.78 -30.95
CA LEU A 532 -3.49 -27.31 -29.87
C LEU A 532 -3.51 -26.38 -28.65
N ALA A 533 -2.47 -25.57 -28.47
CA ALA A 533 -2.41 -24.56 -27.39
C ALA A 533 -3.26 -23.32 -27.69
N ALA A 534 -3.49 -22.96 -28.95
CA ALA A 534 -4.17 -21.73 -29.34
C ALA A 534 -5.55 -21.51 -28.68
N PRO A 535 -6.47 -22.50 -28.62
CA PRO A 535 -7.76 -22.29 -27.95
C PRO A 535 -7.62 -22.04 -26.45
N LEU A 536 -6.63 -22.63 -25.81
CA LEU A 536 -6.36 -22.38 -24.36
C LEU A 536 -5.81 -20.96 -24.15
N ILE A 537 -4.95 -20.49 -25.04
CA ILE A 537 -4.41 -19.12 -25.01
C ILE A 537 -5.53 -18.09 -25.19
N ILE A 538 -6.40 -18.30 -26.19
CA ILE A 538 -7.56 -17.42 -26.46
C ILE A 538 -8.48 -17.39 -25.24
N PHE A 539 -8.78 -18.56 -24.67
CA PHE A 539 -9.64 -18.64 -23.50
C PHE A 539 -9.02 -17.94 -22.27
N ALA A 540 -7.71 -18.09 -22.02
CA ALA A 540 -7.01 -17.41 -20.94
C ALA A 540 -7.04 -15.88 -21.12
N ASN A 541 -6.78 -15.38 -22.35
CA ASN A 541 -6.85 -13.96 -22.67
C ASN A 541 -8.27 -13.40 -22.46
N TYR A 542 -9.31 -14.13 -22.89
CA TYR A 542 -10.69 -13.71 -22.73
C TYR A 542 -11.11 -13.67 -21.23
N LEU A 543 -10.73 -14.69 -20.48
CA LEU A 543 -11.03 -14.75 -19.04
C LEU A 543 -10.31 -13.64 -18.26
N ASN A 544 -9.06 -13.33 -18.66
CA ASN A 544 -8.32 -12.20 -18.10
C ASN A 544 -9.01 -10.87 -18.44
N TRP A 545 -9.43 -10.68 -19.68
CA TRP A 545 -10.14 -9.47 -20.09
C TRP A 545 -11.42 -9.26 -19.26
N ILE A 546 -12.24 -10.28 -19.06
CA ILE A 546 -13.43 -10.22 -18.19
C ILE A 546 -13.02 -9.81 -16.77
N MET A 547 -11.96 -10.39 -16.24
CA MET A 547 -11.48 -10.13 -14.89
C MET A 547 -11.01 -8.68 -14.72
N VAL A 548 -10.22 -8.16 -15.64
CA VAL A 548 -9.69 -6.79 -15.64
C VAL A 548 -10.82 -5.76 -15.75
N HIS A 549 -11.79 -6.00 -16.66
CA HIS A 549 -12.89 -5.05 -16.92
C HIS A 549 -14.11 -5.26 -16.02
N SER A 550 -14.04 -6.17 -15.05
CA SER A 550 -15.14 -6.44 -14.12
C SER A 550 -15.50 -5.25 -13.22
N VAL A 551 -14.60 -4.30 -13.04
CA VAL A 551 -14.81 -3.08 -12.25
C VAL A 551 -15.50 -1.97 -13.05
N ASP A 552 -15.38 -1.94 -14.37
CA ASP A 552 -15.85 -0.84 -15.24
C ASP A 552 -17.34 -0.49 -15.03
N PRO A 553 -18.28 -1.46 -14.83
CA PRO A 553 -19.68 -1.13 -14.55
C PRO A 553 -19.86 -0.33 -13.24
N PHE A 554 -19.03 -0.61 -12.23
CA PHE A 554 -19.08 0.10 -10.93
C PHE A 554 -18.44 1.48 -11.04
N ALA A 555 -17.33 1.59 -11.78
CA ALA A 555 -16.66 2.87 -12.03
C ALA A 555 -17.56 3.86 -12.76
N LYS A 556 -18.27 3.41 -13.80
CA LYS A 556 -19.21 4.25 -14.58
C LYS A 556 -20.32 4.88 -13.75
N VAL A 557 -20.75 4.26 -12.66
CA VAL A 557 -21.80 4.79 -11.76
C VAL A 557 -21.20 5.43 -10.49
N GLY A 558 -19.89 5.63 -10.44
CA GLY A 558 -19.20 6.21 -9.28
C GLY A 558 -19.24 5.35 -8.00
N ALA A 559 -19.59 4.07 -8.13
CA ALA A 559 -19.78 3.16 -7.01
C ALA A 559 -18.61 2.18 -6.80
N ALA A 560 -17.50 2.35 -7.51
CA ALA A 560 -16.34 1.46 -7.40
C ALA A 560 -15.63 1.65 -6.06
N SER A 561 -15.22 2.88 -5.76
CA SER A 561 -14.51 3.19 -4.52
C SER A 561 -14.68 4.67 -4.16
N ILE A 562 -14.43 4.98 -2.88
CA ILE A 562 -14.34 6.37 -2.39
C ILE A 562 -12.94 6.63 -1.87
N ARG A 563 -12.48 7.87 -2.03
CA ARG A 563 -11.24 8.35 -1.41
C ARG A 563 -11.56 8.91 -0.03
N LEU A 564 -10.69 8.63 0.94
CA LEU A 564 -10.86 9.06 2.33
C LEU A 564 -9.57 9.70 2.82
N PRO A 565 -9.67 10.90 3.44
CA PRO A 565 -8.54 11.51 4.11
C PRO A 565 -8.18 10.75 5.38
N GLU A 566 -7.01 11.02 5.95
CA GLU A 566 -6.60 10.43 7.23
C GLU A 566 -6.79 11.40 8.40
N TYR A 567 -7.00 10.84 9.59
CA TYR A 567 -6.89 11.59 10.83
C TYR A 567 -5.43 11.67 11.26
N ASN A 568 -4.96 12.87 11.56
CA ASN A 568 -3.65 13.11 12.10
C ASN A 568 -3.68 13.62 13.56
N GLY A 569 -2.52 13.69 14.20
CA GLY A 569 -2.39 14.14 15.58
C GLY A 569 -3.27 13.36 16.56
N TYR A 570 -3.94 14.06 17.48
CA TYR A 570 -4.81 13.40 18.48
C TYR A 570 -6.04 12.72 17.87
N ALA A 571 -6.52 13.18 16.73
CA ALA A 571 -7.67 12.59 16.05
C ALA A 571 -7.37 11.17 15.54
N SER A 572 -6.11 10.81 15.30
CA SER A 572 -5.70 9.46 14.89
C SER A 572 -6.03 8.39 15.93
N ALA A 573 -6.29 8.77 17.18
CA ALA A 573 -6.78 7.86 18.22
C ALA A 573 -8.08 7.15 17.84
N VAL A 574 -8.88 7.72 16.92
CA VAL A 574 -10.08 7.09 16.37
C VAL A 574 -9.75 5.72 15.78
N TYR A 575 -8.62 5.57 15.11
CA TYR A 575 -8.19 4.30 14.51
C TYR A 575 -7.90 3.21 15.58
N ALA A 576 -7.30 3.58 16.69
CA ALA A 576 -7.06 2.65 17.80
C ALA A 576 -8.37 2.30 18.53
N LEU A 577 -9.20 3.30 18.81
CA LEU A 577 -10.50 3.12 19.47
C LEU A 577 -11.48 2.28 18.65
N TYR A 578 -11.36 2.31 17.32
CA TYR A 578 -12.13 1.48 16.40
C TYR A 578 -12.08 -0.02 16.72
N TYR A 579 -10.95 -0.52 17.19
CA TYR A 579 -10.75 -1.94 17.48
C TYR A 579 -11.39 -2.39 18.80
N ILE A 580 -11.81 -1.48 19.68
CA ILE A 580 -12.49 -1.83 20.94
C ILE A 580 -13.85 -2.47 20.67
N PRO A 581 -14.84 -1.82 20.02
CA PRO A 581 -16.12 -2.46 19.72
C PRO A 581 -15.96 -3.64 18.79
N LEU A 582 -15.01 -3.65 17.87
CA LEU A 582 -14.71 -4.79 17.00
C LEU A 582 -14.29 -6.02 17.83
N THR A 583 -13.41 -5.85 18.81
CA THR A 583 -13.00 -6.93 19.72
C THR A 583 -14.18 -7.44 20.56
N LEU A 584 -15.05 -6.54 21.03
CA LEU A 584 -16.26 -6.90 21.76
C LEU A 584 -17.22 -7.72 20.89
N LEU A 585 -17.36 -7.38 19.61
CA LEU A 585 -18.14 -8.17 18.66
C LEU A 585 -17.54 -9.56 18.44
N ALA A 586 -16.22 -9.69 18.30
CA ALA A 586 -15.56 -10.99 18.18
C ALA A 586 -15.83 -11.89 19.40
N VAL A 587 -15.71 -11.33 20.63
CA VAL A 587 -15.99 -12.04 21.86
C VAL A 587 -17.48 -12.42 21.96
N SER A 588 -18.38 -11.54 21.57
CA SER A 588 -19.82 -11.81 21.55
C SER A 588 -20.16 -12.92 20.56
N LEU A 589 -19.56 -12.90 19.35
CA LEU A 589 -19.74 -13.95 18.34
C LEU A 589 -19.20 -15.29 18.82
N ALA A 590 -18.02 -15.31 19.44
CA ALA A 590 -17.45 -16.54 19.98
C ALA A 590 -18.34 -17.19 21.05
N ARG A 591 -19.08 -16.38 21.83
CA ARG A 591 -19.99 -16.83 22.89
C ARG A 591 -21.42 -17.04 22.43
N TRP A 592 -21.80 -16.65 21.26
CA TRP A 592 -23.12 -16.85 20.72
C TRP A 592 -23.36 -18.34 20.49
N LYS A 593 -24.33 -18.93 21.23
CA LYS A 593 -24.77 -20.32 21.12
C LYS A 593 -26.20 -20.31 20.59
N PRO A 594 -26.43 -20.44 19.28
CA PRO A 594 -27.79 -20.38 18.72
C PRO A 594 -28.62 -21.62 19.04
N LEU A 595 -27.98 -22.75 19.33
CA LEU A 595 -28.66 -24.02 19.67
C LEU A 595 -28.75 -24.17 21.19
N GLN A 596 -29.97 -24.54 21.70
CA GLN A 596 -30.21 -24.81 23.10
C GLN A 596 -30.00 -26.30 23.35
N LEU A 597 -29.13 -26.66 24.28
CA LEU A 597 -28.87 -28.06 24.68
C LEU A 597 -29.85 -28.49 25.75
N SER A 598 -30.35 -29.72 25.61
CA SER A 598 -31.19 -30.40 26.66
C SER A 598 -30.30 -30.66 27.87
N GLY A 599 -30.71 -30.18 29.06
CA GLY A 599 -30.00 -30.46 30.30
C GLY A 599 -29.13 -29.38 30.88
N SER A 600 -29.12 -28.15 30.31
CA SER A 600 -28.30 -27.05 30.79
C SER A 600 -28.77 -26.38 32.11
N GLY A 601 -29.68 -27.02 32.83
CA GLY A 601 -30.26 -26.48 34.11
C GLY A 601 -29.27 -26.34 35.28
N ASN A 602 -28.04 -26.85 35.19
CA ASN A 602 -27.04 -26.83 36.27
C ASN A 602 -25.68 -26.30 35.87
N GLU A 603 -25.58 -25.50 34.78
CA GLU A 603 -24.30 -24.76 34.55
C GLU A 603 -24.10 -23.72 35.65
N ARG A 604 -23.01 -23.89 36.44
CA ARG A 604 -22.53 -22.87 37.40
C ARG A 604 -22.51 -21.53 36.72
N GLU A 605 -23.26 -20.57 37.28
CA GLU A 605 -23.37 -19.19 36.74
C GLU A 605 -21.98 -18.61 36.39
N PRO A 606 -21.78 -18.13 35.15
CA PRO A 606 -20.53 -17.49 34.80
C PRO A 606 -20.29 -16.25 35.67
N ARG A 607 -19.04 -15.98 36.05
CA ARG A 607 -18.63 -14.82 36.83
C ARG A 607 -19.27 -13.55 36.27
N ARG A 608 -19.65 -12.60 37.13
CA ARG A 608 -20.37 -11.35 36.81
C ARG A 608 -19.83 -10.60 35.58
N THR A 609 -18.51 -10.54 35.41
CA THR A 609 -17.82 -9.92 34.25
C THR A 609 -18.05 -10.66 32.93
N LEU A 610 -18.29 -11.98 32.98
CA LEU A 610 -18.55 -12.81 31.81
C LEU A 610 -20.01 -12.78 31.35
N ARG A 611 -20.95 -12.39 32.24
CA ARG A 611 -22.36 -12.20 31.90
C ARG A 611 -22.59 -11.04 30.96
N PHE A 612 -21.79 -9.94 31.10
CA PHE A 612 -21.91 -8.76 30.23
C PHE A 612 -21.75 -9.13 28.76
N PHE A 613 -20.75 -9.94 28.41
CA PHE A 613 -20.47 -10.30 27.02
C PHE A 613 -21.39 -11.39 26.41
N ALA A 614 -22.14 -12.10 27.23
CA ALA A 614 -23.12 -13.08 26.77
C ALA A 614 -24.53 -12.48 26.58
N ASN A 615 -24.72 -11.20 26.98
CA ASN A 615 -26.00 -10.52 26.89
C ASN A 615 -26.24 -10.00 25.47
N PRO A 616 -27.39 -10.25 24.82
CA PRO A 616 -27.71 -9.69 23.51
C PRO A 616 -27.72 -8.15 23.47
N ALA A 617 -27.95 -7.49 24.61
CA ALA A 617 -27.88 -6.05 24.71
C ALA A 617 -26.44 -5.53 24.52
N SER A 618 -25.44 -6.19 25.10
CA SER A 618 -24.03 -5.83 24.93
C SER A 618 -23.52 -6.05 23.50
N ALA A 619 -23.98 -7.11 22.85
CA ALA A 619 -23.67 -7.35 21.44
C ALA A 619 -24.28 -6.27 20.53
N ARG A 620 -25.54 -5.87 20.80
CA ARG A 620 -26.19 -4.75 20.09
C ARG A 620 -25.46 -3.44 20.33
N LEU A 621 -25.07 -3.13 21.55
CA LEU A 621 -24.28 -1.94 21.87
C LEU A 621 -22.95 -1.96 21.12
N ALA A 622 -22.20 -3.05 21.14
CA ALA A 622 -20.95 -3.19 20.41
C ALA A 622 -21.15 -3.03 18.90
N PHE A 623 -22.25 -3.53 18.34
CA PHE A 623 -22.58 -3.36 16.94
C PHE A 623 -22.88 -1.89 16.59
N VAL A 624 -23.71 -1.22 17.40
CA VAL A 624 -24.04 0.20 17.18
C VAL A 624 -22.79 1.08 17.33
N THR A 625 -21.95 0.83 18.33
CA THR A 625 -20.69 1.56 18.49
C THR A 625 -19.71 1.29 17.37
N GLN A 626 -19.70 0.08 16.81
CA GLN A 626 -18.89 -0.24 15.62
C GLN A 626 -19.38 0.52 14.39
N LEU A 627 -20.70 0.58 14.15
CA LEU A 627 -21.27 1.38 13.05
C LEU A 627 -20.96 2.87 13.23
N PHE A 628 -21.02 3.38 14.45
CA PHE A 628 -20.63 4.75 14.75
C PHE A 628 -19.15 4.99 14.48
N ALA A 629 -18.26 4.06 14.87
CA ALA A 629 -16.82 4.16 14.59
C ALA A 629 -16.53 4.11 13.08
N ILE A 630 -17.25 3.28 12.31
CA ILE A 630 -17.18 3.28 10.84
C ILE A 630 -17.63 4.64 10.30
N ALA A 631 -18.74 5.17 10.78
CA ALA A 631 -19.25 6.46 10.35
C ALA A 631 -18.26 7.60 10.66
N LEU A 632 -17.60 7.59 11.81
CA LEU A 632 -16.54 8.56 12.14
C LEU A 632 -15.38 8.49 11.14
N ILE A 633 -14.96 7.31 10.71
CA ILE A 633 -13.87 7.16 9.75
C ILE A 633 -14.32 7.57 8.34
N VAL A 634 -15.54 7.23 7.92
CA VAL A 634 -16.02 7.50 6.56
C VAL A 634 -16.46 8.95 6.39
N LEU A 635 -17.17 9.53 7.37
CA LEU A 635 -17.65 10.92 7.30
C LEU A 635 -16.60 11.94 7.73
N HIS A 636 -15.54 11.49 8.39
CA HIS A 636 -14.37 12.27 8.77
C HIS A 636 -14.65 13.62 9.48
N PRO A 637 -15.52 13.68 10.52
CA PRO A 637 -15.92 14.94 11.14
C PRO A 637 -14.80 15.66 11.90
N PHE A 638 -13.74 14.96 12.28
CA PHE A 638 -12.59 15.51 13.03
C PHE A 638 -11.38 15.76 12.13
N SER A 639 -11.58 16.04 10.84
CA SER A 639 -10.52 16.47 9.92
C SER A 639 -9.73 17.63 10.53
N ALA A 640 -8.43 17.69 10.22
CA ALA A 640 -7.56 18.75 10.73
C ALA A 640 -8.20 20.12 10.54
N GLY A 641 -8.28 20.88 11.63
CA GLY A 641 -8.93 22.19 11.64
C GLY A 641 -8.35 23.09 10.55
N ARG A 642 -9.19 23.54 9.66
CA ARG A 642 -8.84 24.59 8.70
C ARG A 642 -8.65 25.89 9.48
N PRO A 643 -7.67 26.73 9.14
CA PRO A 643 -7.39 27.95 9.89
C PRO A 643 -8.48 29.02 9.67
N GLN A 644 -9.63 28.87 10.35
CA GLN A 644 -10.74 29.81 10.24
C GLN A 644 -10.29 31.27 10.49
N GLY A 645 -10.66 32.15 9.58
CA GLY A 645 -10.31 33.55 9.64
C GLY A 645 -8.86 33.89 9.30
N LYS A 646 -8.04 32.94 8.86
CA LYS A 646 -6.64 33.15 8.45
C LYS A 646 -6.41 32.68 7.04
N LEU A 647 -5.55 33.40 6.31
CA LEU A 647 -4.98 32.94 5.05
C LEU A 647 -3.77 32.07 5.35
N ARG A 648 -3.74 30.86 4.80
CA ARG A 648 -2.61 29.94 4.92
C ARG A 648 -2.16 29.49 3.53
N ILE A 649 -0.85 29.49 3.30
CA ILE A 649 -0.21 28.94 2.11
C ILE A 649 0.83 27.92 2.53
N ASP A 650 0.76 26.74 1.95
CA ASP A 650 1.72 25.66 2.15
C ASP A 650 2.48 25.44 0.83
N PHE A 651 3.74 25.83 0.77
CA PHE A 651 4.64 25.53 -0.35
C PHE A 651 5.21 24.14 -0.15
N LEU A 652 4.90 23.21 -1.06
CA LEU A 652 5.26 21.80 -0.94
C LEU A 652 6.63 21.53 -1.56
N ASP A 653 7.39 20.65 -0.96
CA ASP A 653 8.59 20.09 -1.58
C ASP A 653 8.18 18.99 -2.57
N VAL A 654 8.08 19.37 -3.83
CA VAL A 654 7.81 18.46 -4.97
C VAL A 654 9.08 18.16 -5.78
N GLY A 655 10.25 18.51 -5.23
CA GLY A 655 11.51 18.43 -5.93
C GLY A 655 11.67 19.58 -6.94
N GLN A 656 12.00 19.26 -8.17
CA GLN A 656 11.98 20.25 -9.24
C GLN A 656 10.53 20.46 -9.67
N GLY A 657 10.02 21.68 -9.52
CA GLY A 657 8.64 22.06 -9.85
C GLY A 657 7.94 22.83 -8.73
N ASP A 658 6.70 23.20 -8.97
CA ASP A 658 5.88 23.99 -8.05
C ASP A 658 4.63 23.22 -7.58
N ALA A 659 4.31 23.39 -6.31
CA ALA A 659 2.99 23.07 -5.76
C ALA A 659 2.74 23.93 -4.52
N ALA A 660 1.66 24.66 -4.48
CA ALA A 660 1.28 25.50 -3.34
C ALA A 660 -0.22 25.35 -3.02
N LEU A 661 -0.55 24.92 -1.80
CA LEU A 661 -1.91 24.86 -1.30
C LEU A 661 -2.26 26.16 -0.58
N VAL A 662 -3.21 26.91 -1.12
CA VAL A 662 -3.78 28.09 -0.46
C VAL A 662 -5.08 27.69 0.25
N THR A 663 -5.18 27.97 1.53
CA THR A 663 -6.42 27.84 2.32
C THR A 663 -6.88 29.22 2.74
N PHE A 664 -8.02 29.65 2.25
CA PHE A 664 -8.59 30.96 2.52
C PHE A 664 -9.30 31.02 3.88
N PRO A 665 -9.57 32.23 4.42
CA PRO A 665 -10.23 32.42 5.72
C PRO A 665 -11.61 31.77 5.86
N ASP A 666 -12.34 31.58 4.74
CA ASP A 666 -13.62 30.89 4.65
C ASP A 666 -13.50 29.38 4.44
N ASN A 667 -12.27 28.85 4.56
CA ASN A 667 -11.90 27.46 4.30
C ASN A 667 -11.97 27.01 2.83
N THR A 668 -12.21 27.90 1.87
CA THR A 668 -12.03 27.60 0.45
C THR A 668 -10.57 27.23 0.18
N THR A 669 -10.35 26.28 -0.69
CA THR A 669 -8.99 25.79 -1.04
C THR A 669 -8.68 26.01 -2.51
N LEU A 670 -7.45 26.47 -2.77
CA LEU A 670 -6.89 26.62 -4.12
C LEU A 670 -5.51 25.94 -4.15
N LEU A 671 -5.37 24.90 -4.95
CA LEU A 671 -4.07 24.33 -5.25
C LEU A 671 -3.49 24.96 -6.50
N ILE A 672 -2.34 25.56 -6.37
CA ILE A 672 -1.60 26.19 -7.46
C ILE A 672 -0.44 25.27 -7.83
N ASP A 673 -0.48 24.77 -9.06
CA ASP A 673 0.41 23.74 -9.60
C ASP A 673 0.43 22.42 -8.80
N GLY A 674 0.97 21.38 -9.37
CA GLY A 674 0.95 20.04 -8.77
C GLY A 674 2.31 19.34 -8.79
N GLY A 675 3.36 20.03 -9.18
CA GLY A 675 4.64 19.41 -9.45
C GLY A 675 4.58 18.46 -10.65
N GLY A 676 5.68 17.85 -10.95
CA GLY A 676 5.81 16.89 -12.03
C GLY A 676 7.28 16.60 -12.31
N ARG A 677 7.55 15.75 -13.29
CA ARG A 677 8.93 15.45 -13.70
C ARG A 677 9.18 16.02 -15.06
N PRO A 678 10.07 17.02 -15.19
CA PRO A 678 10.50 17.48 -16.52
C PRO A 678 11.15 16.29 -17.24
N GLY A 679 10.63 15.95 -18.42
CA GLY A 679 11.09 14.81 -19.17
C GLY A 679 12.36 15.03 -19.98
N PRO A 680 13.52 14.49 -19.58
CA PRO A 680 14.56 14.14 -20.56
C PRO A 680 14.33 12.76 -21.19
N PHE A 681 13.42 11.95 -20.64
CA PHE A 681 13.13 10.59 -21.13
C PHE A 681 12.00 10.49 -22.15
N ARG A 682 11.46 11.63 -22.59
CA ARG A 682 10.33 11.73 -23.52
C ARG A 682 10.67 12.31 -24.90
N LYS A 683 11.95 12.55 -25.18
CA LYS A 683 12.36 13.34 -26.37
C LYS A 683 12.49 12.58 -27.66
N ASP A 684 12.36 11.26 -27.72
CA ASP A 684 12.70 10.52 -28.96
C ASP A 684 11.55 10.03 -29.83
N ASN A 685 10.30 10.49 -29.62
CA ASN A 685 9.19 10.14 -30.54
C ASN A 685 8.64 11.33 -31.35
N LEU A 686 9.48 12.34 -31.64
CA LEU A 686 9.13 13.44 -32.57
C LEU A 686 9.58 13.17 -34.02
N SER A 687 9.82 11.94 -34.40
CA SER A 687 9.98 11.55 -35.80
C SER A 687 8.86 10.61 -36.23
N GLY A 688 7.87 11.23 -36.86
CA GLY A 688 7.02 10.72 -37.91
C GLY A 688 6.32 9.38 -37.74
N ASP A 689 4.99 9.45 -37.84
CA ASP A 689 4.10 8.39 -38.28
C ASP A 689 4.03 7.12 -37.44
N VAL A 690 3.22 7.14 -36.41
CA VAL A 690 2.23 6.07 -36.15
C VAL A 690 1.09 6.65 -35.27
N GLU A 691 -0.11 6.71 -35.80
CA GLU A 691 -1.35 6.68 -35.01
C GLU A 691 -1.36 5.36 -34.23
N GLY A 692 -0.80 5.37 -33.01
CA GLY A 692 -0.82 4.27 -32.05
C GLY A 692 -1.49 4.77 -30.80
N GLU A 693 -2.61 4.11 -30.47
CA GLU A 693 -3.34 4.23 -29.23
C GLU A 693 -2.42 4.40 -28.02
N GLY A 694 -2.72 5.40 -27.17
CA GLY A 694 -1.97 5.93 -26.04
C GLY A 694 -0.95 4.99 -25.40
N GLU A 695 0.30 5.44 -25.32
CA GLU A 695 1.38 4.76 -24.62
C GLU A 695 0.92 4.36 -23.21
N GLU A 696 0.76 3.06 -23.00
CA GLU A 696 0.47 2.48 -21.70
C GLU A 696 1.67 2.70 -20.77
N THR A 697 1.54 3.61 -19.83
CA THR A 697 2.53 3.76 -18.76
C THR A 697 2.46 2.57 -17.81
N PHE A 698 3.60 2.01 -17.44
CA PHE A 698 3.69 0.82 -16.57
C PHE A 698 3.68 1.18 -15.08
N GLU A 699 3.17 0.31 -14.22
CA GLU A 699 2.89 0.61 -12.81
C GLU A 699 4.11 1.03 -11.98
N ARG A 700 5.28 0.49 -12.26
CA ARG A 700 6.52 0.85 -11.55
C ARG A 700 7.32 1.98 -12.18
N GLU A 701 6.85 2.55 -13.25
CA GLU A 701 7.32 3.86 -13.61
C GLU A 701 6.91 4.81 -12.49
N THR A 702 7.89 5.32 -11.84
CA THR A 702 7.88 6.26 -10.74
C THR A 702 6.49 6.86 -10.46
N ARG A 703 5.92 6.57 -9.28
CA ARG A 703 4.68 7.20 -8.85
C ARG A 703 4.73 8.67 -9.21
N SER A 704 3.69 9.18 -9.84
CA SER A 704 3.61 10.60 -10.17
C SER A 704 3.74 11.44 -8.90
N ILE A 705 4.33 12.60 -8.99
CA ILE A 705 4.47 13.54 -7.88
C ILE A 705 3.08 13.92 -7.35
N GLY A 706 2.10 14.09 -8.24
CA GLY A 706 0.73 14.38 -7.85
C GLY A 706 0.10 13.35 -6.92
N GLU A 707 0.32 12.05 -7.15
CA GLU A 707 -0.23 11.00 -6.26
C GLU A 707 0.65 10.75 -5.03
N SER A 708 1.98 10.71 -5.19
CA SER A 708 2.88 10.28 -4.11
C SER A 708 3.27 11.39 -3.14
N VAL A 709 3.11 12.64 -3.54
CA VAL A 709 3.48 13.81 -2.73
C VAL A 709 2.26 14.69 -2.48
N VAL A 710 1.69 15.28 -3.54
CA VAL A 710 0.63 16.30 -3.39
C VAL A 710 -0.62 15.70 -2.80
N SER A 711 -1.16 14.61 -3.38
CA SER A 711 -2.36 13.94 -2.85
C SER A 711 -2.15 13.41 -1.43
N GLN A 712 -0.97 12.86 -1.12
CA GLN A 712 -0.64 12.40 0.23
C GLN A 712 -0.68 13.56 1.24
N TYR A 713 -0.10 14.70 0.88
CA TYR A 713 -0.16 15.90 1.73
C TYR A 713 -1.60 16.38 1.94
N LEU A 714 -2.42 16.43 0.88
CA LEU A 714 -3.82 16.85 0.96
C LEU A 714 -4.63 15.92 1.87
N TRP A 715 -4.46 14.60 1.76
CA TRP A 715 -5.12 13.63 2.66
C TRP A 715 -4.63 13.77 4.09
N TRP A 716 -3.33 13.97 4.30
CA TRP A 716 -2.77 14.24 5.63
C TRP A 716 -3.34 15.53 6.22
N ARG A 717 -3.61 16.54 5.39
CA ARG A 717 -4.33 17.76 5.80
C ARG A 717 -5.81 17.50 6.13
N GLY A 718 -6.30 16.28 5.96
CA GLY A 718 -7.70 15.91 6.19
C GLY A 718 -8.66 16.44 5.10
N LEU A 719 -8.15 16.71 3.89
CA LEU A 719 -8.98 17.20 2.78
C LEU A 719 -9.56 16.03 2.01
N ASP A 720 -10.84 16.08 1.73
CA ASP A 720 -11.60 15.18 0.86
C ASP A 720 -11.95 15.82 -0.50
N HIS A 721 -11.80 17.14 -0.60
CA HIS A 721 -11.99 17.92 -1.82
C HIS A 721 -11.00 19.09 -1.87
N VAL A 722 -10.80 19.61 -3.08
CA VAL A 722 -10.07 20.84 -3.36
C VAL A 722 -10.98 21.72 -4.19
N ASP A 723 -11.33 22.94 -3.69
CA ASP A 723 -12.31 23.75 -4.38
C ASP A 723 -11.84 24.17 -5.77
N TYR A 724 -10.61 24.63 -5.89
CA TYR A 724 -10.02 25.07 -7.16
C TYR A 724 -8.62 24.52 -7.35
N ILE A 725 -8.29 24.16 -8.59
CA ILE A 725 -6.92 23.89 -9.03
C ILE A 725 -6.53 24.94 -10.06
N LEU A 726 -5.29 25.40 -10.02
CA LEU A 726 -4.77 26.41 -10.95
C LEU A 726 -3.46 25.90 -11.55
N ALA A 727 -3.39 25.78 -12.86
CA ALA A 727 -2.16 25.56 -13.58
C ALA A 727 -1.60 26.92 -14.03
N THR A 728 -0.43 27.27 -13.52
CA THR A 728 0.20 28.55 -13.89
C THR A 728 0.55 28.58 -15.37
N HIS A 729 1.10 27.49 -15.88
CA HIS A 729 1.42 27.23 -17.28
C HIS A 729 1.49 25.72 -17.56
N ALA A 730 1.78 25.30 -18.79
CA ALA A 730 1.62 23.89 -19.19
C ALA A 730 2.88 23.03 -19.05
N ASP A 731 3.96 23.52 -18.44
CA ASP A 731 5.16 22.69 -18.27
C ASP A 731 4.92 21.53 -17.29
N ALA A 732 5.55 20.39 -17.56
CA ALA A 732 5.29 19.14 -16.83
C ALA A 732 5.54 19.26 -15.32
N ASP A 733 6.54 20.03 -14.89
CA ASP A 733 6.88 20.25 -13.48
C ASP A 733 5.90 21.17 -12.73
N HIS A 734 4.82 21.60 -13.40
CA HIS A 734 3.70 22.37 -12.85
C HIS A 734 2.37 21.65 -13.01
N ILE A 735 2.03 21.18 -14.23
CA ILE A 735 0.68 20.71 -14.56
C ILE A 735 0.49 19.20 -14.37
N ASP A 736 1.56 18.39 -14.45
CA ASP A 736 1.43 16.91 -14.50
C ASP A 736 0.75 16.36 -13.22
N GLY A 737 1.16 16.85 -12.05
CA GLY A 737 0.58 16.39 -10.77
C GLY A 737 -0.87 16.81 -10.55
N LEU A 738 -1.35 17.86 -11.22
CA LEU A 738 -2.76 18.26 -11.15
C LEU A 738 -3.71 17.21 -11.75
N ASN A 739 -3.24 16.37 -12.68
CA ASN A 739 -4.02 15.25 -13.20
C ASN A 739 -4.40 14.25 -12.11
N ASP A 740 -3.47 13.95 -11.20
CA ASP A 740 -3.75 13.01 -10.11
C ASP A 740 -4.64 13.64 -9.04
N VAL A 741 -4.46 14.92 -8.77
CA VAL A 741 -5.33 15.65 -7.85
C VAL A 741 -6.76 15.69 -8.39
N ALA A 742 -6.94 15.98 -9.70
CA ALA A 742 -8.25 15.97 -10.35
C ALA A 742 -8.96 14.61 -10.24
N ARG A 743 -8.21 13.50 -10.33
CA ARG A 743 -8.75 12.13 -10.17
C ARG A 743 -9.01 11.72 -8.72
N ASN A 744 -8.23 12.26 -7.78
CA ASN A 744 -8.26 11.84 -6.38
C ASN A 744 -9.20 12.66 -5.51
N PHE A 745 -9.54 13.88 -5.93
CA PHE A 745 -10.34 14.83 -5.15
C PHE A 745 -11.50 15.39 -5.97
N SER A 746 -12.58 15.73 -5.29
CA SER A 746 -13.64 16.51 -5.90
C SER A 746 -13.15 17.94 -6.12
N VAL A 747 -13.16 18.42 -7.37
CA VAL A 747 -12.70 19.76 -7.77
C VAL A 747 -13.85 20.53 -8.41
N ARG A 748 -14.10 21.77 -7.97
CA ARG A 748 -15.19 22.60 -8.50
C ARG A 748 -14.86 23.20 -9.87
N ALA A 749 -13.63 23.67 -10.04
CA ALA A 749 -13.16 24.21 -11.32
C ALA A 749 -11.63 24.24 -11.40
N ALA A 750 -11.12 24.14 -12.62
CA ALA A 750 -9.72 24.34 -12.96
C ALA A 750 -9.53 25.73 -13.59
N LEU A 751 -8.47 26.43 -13.19
CA LEU A 751 -8.11 27.75 -13.67
C LEU A 751 -6.82 27.64 -14.50
N VAL A 752 -6.78 28.31 -15.67
CA VAL A 752 -5.62 28.35 -16.57
C VAL A 752 -5.49 29.73 -17.20
N ALA A 753 -4.28 30.10 -17.65
CA ALA A 753 -4.06 31.37 -18.35
C ALA A 753 -4.67 31.38 -19.75
N ARG A 754 -4.53 30.31 -20.48
CA ARG A 754 -5.00 30.12 -21.85
C ARG A 754 -5.04 28.65 -22.23
N ILE A 755 -5.57 28.34 -23.40
CA ILE A 755 -5.62 26.99 -23.97
C ILE A 755 -4.52 26.89 -25.05
N PRO A 756 -3.35 26.32 -24.79
CA PRO A 756 -2.32 26.13 -25.81
C PRO A 756 -2.74 25.00 -26.77
N GLY A 757 -2.82 25.31 -28.07
CA GLY A 757 -3.39 24.39 -29.07
C GLY A 757 -2.53 23.16 -29.42
N SER A 758 -1.23 23.14 -29.08
CA SER A 758 -0.29 22.07 -29.48
C SER A 758 0.58 21.54 -28.35
N ASP A 759 0.18 21.75 -27.09
CA ASP A 759 0.94 21.32 -25.93
C ASP A 759 0.48 19.93 -25.44
N PRO A 760 1.33 18.90 -25.41
CA PRO A 760 0.94 17.55 -25.03
C PRO A 760 0.58 17.41 -23.54
N GLU A 761 1.24 18.17 -22.64
CA GLU A 761 0.94 18.14 -21.22
C GLU A 761 -0.42 18.78 -20.93
N TYR A 762 -0.70 19.91 -21.60
CA TYR A 762 -2.01 20.54 -21.53
C TYR A 762 -3.12 19.64 -22.11
N ALA A 763 -2.86 18.97 -23.23
CA ALA A 763 -3.82 18.06 -23.84
C ALA A 763 -4.20 16.93 -22.88
N ARG A 764 -3.22 16.38 -22.15
CA ARG A 764 -3.45 15.37 -21.11
C ARG A 764 -4.29 15.93 -19.95
N PHE A 765 -3.96 17.13 -19.48
CA PHE A 765 -4.69 17.81 -18.41
C PHE A 765 -6.13 18.09 -18.81
N SER A 766 -6.35 18.64 -20.00
CA SER A 766 -7.67 18.90 -20.55
C SER A 766 -8.51 17.61 -20.67
N LYS A 767 -7.89 16.51 -21.12
CA LYS A 767 -8.54 15.18 -21.16
C LYS A 767 -8.96 14.73 -19.77
N THR A 768 -8.07 14.84 -18.77
CA THR A 768 -8.39 14.48 -17.38
C THR A 768 -9.55 15.31 -16.83
N LEU A 769 -9.55 16.62 -17.05
CA LEU A 769 -10.65 17.50 -16.62
C LEU A 769 -11.99 17.12 -17.26
N PHE A 770 -11.95 16.75 -18.54
CA PHE A 770 -13.15 16.28 -19.25
C PHE A 770 -13.67 14.95 -18.68
N GLU A 771 -12.79 13.99 -18.45
CA GLU A 771 -13.12 12.68 -17.86
C GLU A 771 -13.73 12.81 -16.46
N GLU A 772 -13.20 13.74 -15.65
CA GLU A 772 -13.67 14.00 -14.28
C GLU A 772 -14.80 15.04 -14.19
N ASN A 773 -15.29 15.55 -15.33
CA ASN A 773 -16.33 16.57 -15.42
C ASN A 773 -16.00 17.88 -14.68
N ILE A 774 -14.73 18.29 -14.67
CA ILE A 774 -14.25 19.50 -14.01
C ILE A 774 -14.29 20.66 -15.01
N PRO A 775 -15.05 21.74 -14.73
CA PRO A 775 -15.14 22.88 -15.62
C PRO A 775 -13.83 23.68 -15.64
N LEU A 776 -13.37 24.04 -16.85
CA LEU A 776 -12.21 24.87 -17.10
C LEU A 776 -12.60 26.34 -17.20
N ARG A 777 -11.82 27.23 -16.57
CA ARG A 777 -11.97 28.67 -16.65
C ARG A 777 -10.65 29.33 -16.98
N ILE A 778 -10.69 30.28 -17.90
CA ILE A 778 -9.52 31.08 -18.28
C ILE A 778 -9.51 32.33 -17.40
N VAL A 779 -8.32 32.67 -16.84
CA VAL A 779 -8.10 33.86 -16.03
C VAL A 779 -6.86 34.60 -16.56
N GLY A 780 -6.88 35.94 -16.50
CA GLY A 780 -5.80 36.80 -17.00
C GLY A 780 -5.67 38.10 -16.24
N ALA A 781 -4.73 38.93 -16.64
CA ALA A 781 -4.46 40.23 -16.01
C ALA A 781 -5.72 41.09 -15.89
N GLY A 782 -5.96 41.62 -14.69
CA GLY A 782 -7.14 42.40 -14.35
C GLY A 782 -8.27 41.58 -13.70
N ASP A 783 -8.25 40.23 -13.76
CA ASP A 783 -9.24 39.43 -13.05
C ASP A 783 -9.02 39.49 -11.55
N VAL A 784 -10.12 39.59 -10.80
CA VAL A 784 -10.09 39.63 -9.33
C VAL A 784 -11.02 38.57 -8.78
N LEU A 785 -10.43 37.59 -8.06
CA LEU A 785 -11.15 36.55 -7.32
C LEU A 785 -11.20 36.95 -5.83
N ARG A 786 -12.34 36.67 -5.16
CA ARG A 786 -12.52 37.01 -3.75
C ARG A 786 -12.93 35.78 -2.94
N PHE A 787 -12.18 35.49 -1.88
CA PHE A 787 -12.40 34.34 -1.01
C PHE A 787 -12.20 34.76 0.46
N GLY A 788 -13.22 34.67 1.28
CA GLY A 788 -13.12 34.88 2.74
C GLY A 788 -12.44 36.20 3.17
N GLY A 789 -12.66 37.28 2.41
CA GLY A 789 -12.04 38.58 2.67
C GLY A 789 -10.65 38.76 2.01
N VAL A 790 -10.10 37.73 1.37
CA VAL A 790 -8.88 37.83 0.57
C VAL A 790 -9.22 38.28 -0.85
N THR A 791 -8.49 39.29 -1.33
CA THR A 791 -8.51 39.70 -2.73
C THR A 791 -7.35 39.02 -3.46
N ALA A 792 -7.66 38.14 -4.40
CA ALA A 792 -6.73 37.48 -5.28
C ALA A 792 -6.74 38.13 -6.65
N SER A 793 -5.77 38.99 -6.94
CA SER A 793 -5.65 39.72 -8.20
C SER A 793 -4.71 38.98 -9.14
N VAL A 794 -5.16 38.71 -10.36
CA VAL A 794 -4.32 38.19 -11.45
C VAL A 794 -3.59 39.37 -12.09
N LEU A 795 -2.27 39.41 -11.96
CA LEU A 795 -1.43 40.50 -12.49
C LEU A 795 -0.88 40.19 -13.88
N TRP A 796 -0.81 38.90 -14.23
CA TRP A 796 -0.25 38.41 -15.48
C TRP A 796 -0.84 37.05 -15.83
N PRO A 797 -0.95 36.56 -17.09
CA PRO A 797 -0.52 37.25 -18.33
C PRO A 797 -1.58 38.21 -18.87
N LEU A 798 -1.10 39.14 -19.71
CA LEU A 798 -2.00 39.93 -20.56
C LEU A 798 -2.64 39.05 -21.63
N PRO A 799 -3.85 39.39 -22.12
CA PRO A 799 -4.51 38.61 -23.16
C PRO A 799 -3.59 38.37 -24.35
N SER A 800 -3.36 37.10 -24.70
CA SER A 800 -2.44 36.69 -25.77
C SER A 800 -3.04 36.99 -27.14
N VAL A 801 -2.21 37.57 -28.02
CA VAL A 801 -2.59 37.79 -29.41
C VAL A 801 -2.65 36.46 -30.21
N ASN A 802 -1.90 35.45 -29.79
CA ASN A 802 -1.91 34.12 -30.41
C ASN A 802 -2.23 33.03 -29.38
N PRO A 803 -3.50 32.71 -29.15
CA PRO A 803 -3.90 31.73 -28.16
C PRO A 803 -3.44 30.29 -28.49
N ASN A 804 -3.09 29.99 -29.74
CA ASN A 804 -2.71 28.65 -30.18
C ASN A 804 -1.20 28.38 -30.14
N ALA A 805 -0.39 29.35 -29.73
CA ALA A 805 1.05 29.12 -29.58
C ALA A 805 1.35 28.07 -28.46
N ALA A 806 2.45 27.34 -28.57
CA ALA A 806 2.93 26.47 -27.50
C ALA A 806 3.08 27.23 -26.18
N SER A 807 2.87 26.56 -25.07
CA SER A 807 3.06 27.15 -23.74
C SER A 807 4.50 27.57 -23.51
N ARG A 808 4.68 28.64 -22.74
CA ARG A 808 5.99 29.20 -22.34
C ARG A 808 5.93 29.66 -20.90
N ASN A 809 7.09 29.74 -20.25
CA ASN A 809 7.21 30.23 -18.87
C ASN A 809 6.55 31.61 -18.68
N ASN A 810 6.67 32.50 -19.66
CA ASN A 810 6.02 33.82 -19.60
C ASN A 810 4.49 33.80 -19.79
N ASP A 811 3.88 32.63 -19.95
CA ASP A 811 2.43 32.48 -19.87
C ASP A 811 1.95 32.22 -18.44
N SER A 812 2.87 32.09 -17.48
CA SER A 812 2.58 31.81 -16.08
C SER A 812 1.62 32.82 -15.48
N ILE A 813 0.59 32.33 -14.78
CA ILE A 813 -0.29 33.20 -13.99
C ILE A 813 0.49 33.75 -12.80
N VAL A 814 0.52 35.09 -12.71
CA VAL A 814 1.03 35.78 -11.52
C VAL A 814 -0.18 36.20 -10.68
N LEU A 815 -0.22 35.69 -9.45
CA LEU A 815 -1.34 35.91 -8.54
C LEU A 815 -0.87 36.65 -7.29
N ARG A 816 -1.51 37.78 -6.98
CA ARG A 816 -1.29 38.55 -5.76
C ARG A 816 -2.46 38.34 -4.80
N LEU A 817 -2.20 37.76 -3.63
CA LEU A 817 -3.17 37.53 -2.57
C LEU A 817 -3.03 38.62 -1.53
N GLN A 818 -4.08 39.35 -1.21
CA GLN A 818 -4.09 40.37 -0.20
C GLN A 818 -5.19 40.15 0.83
N LEU A 819 -4.80 40.10 2.10
CA LEU A 819 -5.66 40.10 3.26
C LEU A 819 -5.29 41.29 4.16
N ASN A 820 -6.14 42.27 4.23
CA ASN A 820 -5.87 43.54 4.94
C ASN A 820 -4.52 44.13 4.57
N GLU A 821 -3.58 44.24 5.51
CA GLU A 821 -2.25 44.83 5.32
C GLU A 821 -1.22 43.88 4.72
N ARG A 822 -1.48 42.58 4.70
CA ARG A 822 -0.54 41.54 4.25
C ARG A 822 -0.81 41.10 2.81
N ALA A 823 0.25 40.98 2.06
CA ALA A 823 0.21 40.53 0.68
C ALA A 823 1.24 39.45 0.41
N LEU A 824 0.85 38.48 -0.45
CA LEU A 824 1.69 37.41 -0.92
C LEU A 824 1.65 37.42 -2.46
N LEU A 825 2.82 37.23 -3.11
CA LEU A 825 2.94 37.22 -4.57
C LEU A 825 3.42 35.85 -5.04
N LEU A 826 2.61 35.21 -5.85
CA LEU A 826 2.89 33.91 -6.47
C LEU A 826 3.14 34.12 -7.96
N THR A 827 4.35 33.84 -8.41
CA THR A 827 4.86 34.33 -9.69
C THR A 827 4.87 33.27 -10.80
N GLY A 828 4.55 32.02 -10.50
CA GLY A 828 4.80 30.90 -11.43
C GLY A 828 6.26 30.94 -11.91
N ASP A 829 6.46 30.73 -13.19
CA ASP A 829 7.80 30.71 -13.82
C ASP A 829 8.04 31.88 -14.77
N ILE A 830 7.42 33.04 -14.47
CA ILE A 830 7.60 34.28 -15.26
C ILE A 830 9.09 34.63 -15.35
N GLU A 831 9.52 35.03 -16.52
CA GLU A 831 10.90 35.45 -16.82
C GLU A 831 11.01 36.95 -17.01
N MET A 832 12.22 37.45 -17.19
CA MET A 832 12.58 38.90 -17.31
C MET A 832 11.64 39.68 -18.26
N ALA A 833 11.23 39.07 -19.37
CA ALA A 833 10.33 39.71 -20.33
C ALA A 833 8.95 39.96 -19.75
N GLY A 834 8.37 38.93 -19.10
CA GLY A 834 7.09 39.02 -18.42
C GLY A 834 7.14 39.92 -17.18
N GLU A 835 8.21 39.83 -16.36
CA GLU A 835 8.43 40.71 -15.21
C GLU A 835 8.44 42.18 -15.65
N SER A 836 9.18 42.50 -16.72
CA SER A 836 9.29 43.85 -17.26
C SER A 836 7.95 44.38 -17.79
N ALA A 837 7.20 43.54 -18.53
CA ALA A 837 5.89 43.93 -19.07
C ALA A 837 4.87 44.13 -17.95
N MET A 838 4.84 43.28 -16.93
CA MET A 838 3.98 43.44 -15.76
C MET A 838 4.26 44.75 -15.00
N LEU A 839 5.55 45.08 -14.78
CA LEU A 839 5.93 46.35 -14.12
C LEU A 839 5.59 47.56 -14.95
N GLN A 840 5.68 47.47 -16.29
CA GLN A 840 5.29 48.56 -17.20
C GLN A 840 3.76 48.80 -17.19
N ALA A 841 2.98 47.77 -16.94
CA ALA A 841 1.53 47.88 -16.77
C ALA A 841 1.12 48.56 -15.44
N HIS A 842 2.07 49.00 -14.63
CA HIS A 842 1.89 49.65 -13.32
C HIS A 842 1.20 48.73 -12.28
N GLU A 843 1.31 47.45 -12.42
CA GLU A 843 0.73 46.48 -11.48
C GLU A 843 1.38 46.52 -10.09
N ASN A 844 0.57 46.50 -9.04
CA ASN A 844 1.05 46.48 -7.67
C ASN A 844 1.61 45.13 -7.29
N VAL A 845 2.94 44.98 -7.37
CA VAL A 845 3.67 43.77 -7.04
C VAL A 845 4.18 43.69 -5.59
N ARG A 846 3.91 44.71 -4.76
CA ARG A 846 4.38 44.76 -3.37
C ARG A 846 3.80 43.59 -2.57
N ALA A 847 4.64 42.85 -1.86
CA ALA A 847 4.27 41.68 -1.09
C ALA A 847 5.20 41.44 0.13
N ASP A 848 4.67 40.90 1.21
CA ASP A 848 5.47 40.48 2.37
C ASP A 848 6.20 39.16 2.12
N VAL A 849 5.57 38.28 1.31
CA VAL A 849 6.12 36.98 0.88
C VAL A 849 6.05 36.88 -0.63
N ILE A 850 7.12 36.44 -1.26
CA ILE A 850 7.16 36.13 -2.68
C ILE A 850 7.55 34.66 -2.92
N LYS A 851 6.81 33.96 -3.77
CA LYS A 851 7.32 32.76 -4.42
C LYS A 851 8.25 33.23 -5.54
N VAL A 852 9.50 32.87 -5.47
CA VAL A 852 10.51 33.26 -6.45
C VAL A 852 10.26 32.57 -7.79
N ALA A 853 10.24 33.34 -8.85
CA ALA A 853 9.93 32.88 -10.20
C ALA A 853 10.96 31.86 -10.73
N HIS A 854 10.46 30.88 -11.49
CA HIS A 854 11.24 29.91 -12.26
C HIS A 854 12.34 29.24 -11.42
N HIS A 855 11.95 28.76 -10.22
CA HIS A 855 12.80 28.04 -9.28
C HIS A 855 14.12 28.74 -8.93
N GLY A 856 14.18 30.05 -9.08
CA GLY A 856 15.41 30.82 -8.92
C GLY A 856 16.38 30.75 -10.12
N SER A 857 15.85 30.61 -11.36
CA SER A 857 16.60 30.66 -12.61
C SER A 857 17.26 32.03 -12.84
N LYS A 858 18.38 32.05 -13.59
CA LYS A 858 19.05 33.29 -14.04
C LYS A 858 18.15 34.18 -14.90
N THR A 859 17.16 33.59 -15.58
CA THR A 859 16.24 34.28 -16.49
C THR A 859 15.14 35.06 -15.78
N SER A 860 15.06 34.98 -14.44
CA SER A 860 14.05 35.64 -13.62
C SER A 860 14.63 36.47 -12.49
N SER A 861 13.75 37.05 -11.67
CA SER A 861 14.11 37.83 -10.46
C SER A 861 14.98 39.05 -10.78
N THR A 862 14.47 39.89 -11.66
CA THR A 862 15.17 41.14 -12.06
C THR A 862 15.26 42.13 -10.91
N ALA A 863 16.28 42.96 -10.89
CA ALA A 863 16.46 43.99 -9.86
C ALA A 863 15.26 44.97 -9.77
N PRO A 864 14.61 45.38 -10.87
CA PRO A 864 13.36 46.16 -10.81
C PRO A 864 12.22 45.44 -10.10
N LEU A 865 11.99 44.13 -10.34
CA LEU A 865 10.97 43.36 -9.67
C LEU A 865 11.24 43.27 -8.17
N ILE A 866 12.48 42.98 -7.79
CA ILE A 866 12.90 42.87 -6.38
C ILE A 866 12.70 44.21 -5.65
N ALA A 867 13.09 45.35 -6.28
CA ALA A 867 12.90 46.67 -5.72
C ALA A 867 11.44 47.08 -5.56
N ALA A 868 10.56 46.62 -6.47
CA ALA A 868 9.14 46.90 -6.41
C ALA A 868 8.41 46.00 -5.40
N ALA A 869 8.73 44.72 -5.34
CA ALA A 869 8.09 43.72 -4.47
C ALA A 869 8.46 43.90 -2.97
N ARG A 870 9.71 44.15 -2.66
CA ARG A 870 10.25 44.34 -1.28
C ARG A 870 9.76 43.33 -0.25
N PRO A 871 9.91 42.04 -0.50
CA PRO A 871 9.38 41.02 0.41
C PRO A 871 10.24 40.89 1.66
N ARG A 872 9.62 40.46 2.75
CA ARG A 872 10.32 39.99 3.94
C ARG A 872 10.84 38.55 3.76
N PHE A 873 10.10 37.71 3.04
CA PHE A 873 10.46 36.32 2.78
C PHE A 873 10.39 36.01 1.29
N ALA A 874 11.43 35.33 0.78
CA ALA A 874 11.51 34.85 -0.59
C ALA A 874 11.57 33.31 -0.56
N VAL A 875 10.51 32.65 -1.01
CA VAL A 875 10.38 31.19 -1.04
C VAL A 875 10.74 30.67 -2.43
N ILE A 876 11.67 29.75 -2.51
CA ILE A 876 12.11 29.11 -3.77
C ILE A 876 11.64 27.64 -3.72
N SER A 877 10.71 27.27 -4.60
CA SER A 877 10.34 25.87 -4.79
C SER A 877 11.38 25.17 -5.65
N VAL A 878 12.22 24.34 -5.06
CA VAL A 878 13.30 23.63 -5.74
C VAL A 878 13.73 22.44 -4.91
N GLY A 879 14.10 21.33 -5.52
CA GLY A 879 14.62 20.15 -4.82
C GLY A 879 15.99 20.38 -4.20
N GLN A 880 16.39 19.49 -3.29
CA GLN A 880 17.72 19.50 -2.68
C GLN A 880 18.85 19.47 -3.72
N THR A 881 18.62 18.72 -4.78
CA THR A 881 19.52 18.60 -5.93
C THR A 881 18.73 18.92 -7.20
N SER A 882 19.15 19.96 -7.89
CA SER A 882 18.55 20.34 -9.18
C SER A 882 19.47 19.98 -10.32
N ILE A 883 18.94 19.22 -11.28
CA ILE A 883 19.68 18.88 -12.52
C ILE A 883 19.93 20.12 -13.41
N PHE A 884 19.15 21.19 -13.19
CA PHE A 884 19.28 22.47 -13.91
C PHE A 884 20.19 23.47 -13.21
N GLY A 885 20.75 23.11 -12.04
CA GLY A 885 21.58 23.98 -11.23
C GLY A 885 20.83 25.11 -10.53
N HIS A 886 19.52 24.94 -10.31
CA HIS A 886 18.71 25.88 -9.53
C HIS A 886 18.77 25.56 -8.01
N PRO A 887 18.60 26.59 -7.15
CA PRO A 887 18.52 28.00 -7.46
C PRO A 887 19.90 28.56 -7.86
N ASN A 888 19.90 29.50 -8.76
CA ASN A 888 21.14 30.16 -9.15
C ASN A 888 21.69 31.03 -8.00
N LYS A 889 23.00 30.93 -7.72
CA LYS A 889 23.63 31.63 -6.61
C LYS A 889 23.46 33.16 -6.72
N GLU A 890 23.52 33.72 -7.92
CA GLU A 890 23.35 35.15 -8.13
C GLU A 890 21.92 35.62 -7.82
N VAL A 891 20.93 34.81 -8.13
CA VAL A 891 19.52 35.07 -7.81
C VAL A 891 19.30 35.04 -6.29
N VAL A 892 19.85 34.05 -5.63
CA VAL A 892 19.77 33.94 -4.17
C VAL A 892 20.42 35.15 -3.50
N GLU A 893 21.58 35.54 -3.95
CA GLU A 893 22.28 36.72 -3.41
C GLU A 893 21.54 38.02 -3.69
N ARG A 894 20.92 38.19 -4.86
CA ARG A 894 20.07 39.37 -5.12
C ARG A 894 18.93 39.51 -4.12
N TRP A 895 18.22 38.41 -3.81
CA TRP A 895 17.16 38.40 -2.82
C TRP A 895 17.69 38.68 -1.40
N LYS A 896 18.79 38.05 -0.99
CA LYS A 896 19.43 38.31 0.32
C LYS A 896 19.90 39.77 0.46
N THR A 897 20.53 40.32 -0.57
CA THR A 897 21.01 41.73 -0.58
C THR A 897 19.84 42.71 -0.51
N SER A 898 18.65 42.33 -0.99
CA SER A 898 17.44 43.15 -0.84
C SER A 898 16.85 43.15 0.57
N GLY A 899 17.40 42.35 1.48
CA GLY A 899 16.93 42.18 2.87
C GLY A 899 15.90 41.07 3.05
N ALA A 900 15.58 40.28 2.01
CA ALA A 900 14.66 39.15 2.14
C ALA A 900 15.36 37.94 2.74
N GLN A 901 14.64 37.24 3.67
CA GLN A 901 15.04 35.91 4.10
C GLN A 901 14.68 34.91 3.02
N VAL A 902 15.69 34.23 2.46
CA VAL A 902 15.51 33.22 1.40
C VAL A 902 15.37 31.84 2.02
N LEU A 903 14.32 31.10 1.63
CA LEU A 903 14.00 29.74 2.06
C LEU A 903 13.78 28.88 0.81
N THR A 904 14.21 27.61 0.87
CA THR A 904 14.01 26.65 -0.23
C THR A 904 13.22 25.43 0.25
N THR A 905 12.29 24.92 -0.55
CA THR A 905 11.53 23.73 -0.19
C THR A 905 12.42 22.49 -0.04
N GLY A 906 13.47 22.36 -0.85
CA GLY A 906 14.40 21.23 -0.74
C GLY A 906 15.24 21.21 0.54
N GLN A 907 15.53 22.35 1.16
CA GLN A 907 16.25 22.42 2.44
C GLN A 907 15.29 22.39 3.64
N ASN A 908 14.21 23.14 3.55
CA ASN A 908 13.29 23.38 4.67
C ASN A 908 12.05 22.45 4.66
N GLY A 909 11.88 21.61 3.62
CA GLY A 909 10.65 20.83 3.44
C GLY A 909 9.46 21.75 3.13
N THR A 910 8.25 21.32 3.48
CA THR A 910 7.07 22.19 3.38
C THR A 910 7.29 23.50 4.14
N ILE A 911 7.07 24.63 3.46
CA ILE A 911 7.13 25.97 4.05
C ILE A 911 5.69 26.48 4.18
N THR A 912 5.23 26.71 5.41
CA THR A 912 3.88 27.20 5.72
C THR A 912 3.93 28.66 6.09
N VAL A 913 3.14 29.48 5.40
CA VAL A 913 2.89 30.89 5.73
C VAL A 913 1.46 31.05 6.18
N THR A 914 1.24 31.68 7.33
CA THR A 914 -0.10 31.94 7.89
C THR A 914 -0.22 33.42 8.28
N THR A 915 -1.33 34.06 7.91
CA THR A 915 -1.63 35.45 8.30
C THR A 915 -3.10 35.66 8.58
N ASP A 916 -3.42 36.52 9.52
CA ASP A 916 -4.75 37.06 9.78
C ASP A 916 -4.96 38.45 9.13
N GLY A 917 -3.97 38.90 8.36
CA GLY A 917 -3.94 40.20 7.70
C GLY A 917 -3.19 41.29 8.48
N GLN A 918 -2.76 41.02 9.73
CA GLN A 918 -1.90 41.85 10.54
C GLN A 918 -0.59 41.13 10.85
N ASP A 919 -0.67 39.97 11.51
CA ASP A 919 0.46 39.15 11.82
C ASP A 919 0.80 38.20 10.65
N LEU A 920 2.11 37.91 10.51
CA LEU A 920 2.62 36.98 9.51
C LEU A 920 3.53 35.97 10.21
N LYS A 921 3.14 34.70 10.19
CA LYS A 921 3.90 33.59 10.76
C LYS A 921 4.39 32.67 9.62
N LEU A 922 5.68 32.30 9.69
CA LEU A 922 6.29 31.35 8.78
C LEU A 922 6.83 30.15 9.58
N GLU A 923 6.56 28.94 9.13
CA GLU A 923 6.97 27.68 9.72
C GLU A 923 7.54 26.76 8.65
N THR A 924 8.57 26.00 9.00
CA THR A 924 9.20 25.01 8.13
C THR A 924 9.03 23.62 8.69
N PHE A 925 8.86 22.62 7.82
CA PHE A 925 8.73 21.23 8.25
C PHE A 925 10.06 20.68 8.77
N VAL A 926 11.14 20.96 8.08
CA VAL A 926 12.49 20.69 8.58
C VAL A 926 12.94 21.90 9.39
N LYS A 927 13.25 21.69 10.65
CA LYS A 927 13.78 22.72 11.53
C LYS A 927 15.30 22.69 11.43
N ASP A 928 15.93 23.86 11.23
CA ASP A 928 17.37 24.00 11.27
C ASP A 928 17.95 23.67 12.65
#